data_3c0c0356b3072a4b7f1a9e5946bc0a3b
#
_entry.id   3c0c0356b3072a4b7f1a9e5946bc0a3b
#
_cell.length_a   1.000
_cell.length_b   1.000
_cell.length_c   1.000
_cell.angle_alpha   90.00
_cell.angle_beta   90.00
_cell.angle_gamma   90.00
#
_symmetry.space_group_name_H-M   'P 1'
#
loop_
_entity.id
_entity.type
_entity.pdbx_description
1 polymer ?
#
loop_
_entity_poly.entity_id
_entity_poly.type
_entity_poly.pdbx_seq_one_letter_code
_entity_poly.pdbx_strand_id
1 'polypeptide(L)'
;VVSAEQTGRGGAVGTGAAVGRLGAVRAVLWLVAAVLAVRQVAVALGTPRGEALTDLTRFTGTPFGGLVLKPLTRTAEEALGWGWTFGTLLLVVALGLVAARALPGPATRRTALLAAPVAITLLMLSLPVRNTLYLGQTSVLPVLLVLVGCFLVRGERAGGVCVGLAAAFQPTVLLFVVLLWFTDRRRAAASTGITFAAATASAWVALPHDSYTYWVHHLAGVGLGGRADDLANQSLHGALLRFGLTGPAEIAVFLALAAAVAVVGMRRAVHHARDGQLLLAVAITGCVVVAVSPTSWQHQLLWVLLTVVGRVGTKQSSRYAWPVAVVLVMTLPAKMMVPNAAVLQPLRDNVVLLAALAAALLVPFLSRTSQHYRTPIPTRYAPRPQTRLRWAPLLRRVATRPNLLLELLLIRVTYAAYQRTRLEATGSRAAAEEHAGQILAVERVLFLDVEHWFNHTVVRIGWLRGFFDFYYTSFHFVVPLTVLGVLYWRRPADYRWARTAIGFTTVLALVGFFFYPLAPPRLMPGLGIIDTIHGVQDFSRPDYGRLTEVANQYAAMPSLHFGWSLWCGLTIAIVAPRVWMKVLGLLHPFFTVLAIVATGNHWVLDAAGGAAVVGAGFGLTYLLTGPRTTVSRPQPGEPGEHPRVDRGPAPGLSPVSRQNDGGRGGA
;
A
#
# COMPACT_ATOMS: atom_id res chain seq x y z
N VAL A 1 -8.76 40.47 -45.50
CA VAL A 1 -7.55 40.36 -44.70
C VAL A 1 -7.88 40.90 -43.28
N VAL A 2 -8.64 40.18 -42.50
CA VAL A 2 -8.71 40.31 -41.01
C VAL A 2 -9.50 39.10 -40.53
N SER A 3 -8.86 37.98 -40.21
CA SER A 3 -9.48 36.85 -39.48
C SER A 3 -8.55 35.68 -39.16
N ALA A 4 -7.23 35.86 -39.06
CA ALA A 4 -6.31 34.75 -38.85
C ALA A 4 -5.46 34.84 -37.55
N GLU A 5 -5.66 35.81 -36.68
CA GLU A 5 -4.76 36.00 -35.50
C GLU A 5 -5.36 35.64 -34.10
N GLN A 6 -6.61 35.20 -34.01
CA GLN A 6 -7.19 34.90 -32.67
C GLN A 6 -7.15 33.44 -32.23
N THR A 7 -6.76 32.49 -33.06
CA THR A 7 -6.71 31.04 -32.72
C THR A 7 -5.38 30.58 -32.12
N GLY A 8 -4.31 31.39 -32.20
CA GLY A 8 -2.97 30.99 -31.72
C GLY A 8 -2.70 31.20 -30.19
N ARG A 9 -3.39 32.11 -29.53
CA ARG A 9 -3.07 32.47 -28.13
C ARG A 9 -3.74 31.60 -27.06
N GLY A 10 -4.85 30.94 -27.36
CA GLY A 10 -5.55 30.06 -26.41
C GLY A 10 -4.84 28.72 -26.15
N GLY A 11 -4.07 28.20 -27.11
CA GLY A 11 -3.36 26.92 -26.99
C GLY A 11 -2.08 27.00 -26.16
N ALA A 12 -1.33 28.10 -26.27
CA ALA A 12 -0.04 28.26 -25.59
C ALA A 12 -0.19 28.51 -24.07
N VAL A 13 -1.21 29.25 -23.64
CA VAL A 13 -1.48 29.50 -22.21
C VAL A 13 -1.96 28.23 -21.49
N GLY A 14 -2.69 27.34 -22.17
CA GLY A 14 -3.14 26.05 -21.63
C GLY A 14 -2.00 25.05 -21.40
N THR A 15 -1.01 25.02 -22.29
CA THR A 15 0.13 24.10 -22.20
C THR A 15 1.14 24.55 -21.14
N GLY A 16 1.45 25.84 -21.01
CA GLY A 16 2.34 26.38 -19.97
C GLY A 16 1.81 26.14 -18.54
N ALA A 17 0.51 26.37 -18.33
CA ALA A 17 -0.13 26.12 -17.03
C ALA A 17 -0.18 24.61 -16.68
N ALA A 18 -0.29 23.71 -17.68
CA ALA A 18 -0.26 22.26 -17.44
C ALA A 18 1.17 21.79 -17.08
N VAL A 19 2.19 22.38 -17.68
CA VAL A 19 3.61 22.08 -17.42
C VAL A 19 4.02 22.52 -16.02
N GLY A 20 3.70 23.74 -15.61
CA GLY A 20 3.98 24.23 -14.24
C GLY A 20 3.30 23.40 -13.16
N ARG A 21 2.14 22.83 -13.47
CA ARG A 21 1.38 21.97 -12.55
C ARG A 21 2.01 20.60 -12.34
N LEU A 22 2.59 19.96 -13.36
CA LEU A 22 3.32 18.71 -13.23
C LEU A 22 4.63 18.90 -12.46
N GLY A 23 5.30 20.05 -12.65
CA GLY A 23 6.48 20.46 -11.89
C GLY A 23 6.20 20.55 -10.39
N ALA A 24 5.10 21.21 -9.99
CA ALA A 24 4.72 21.31 -8.59
C ALA A 24 4.43 19.93 -7.95
N VAL A 25 3.70 19.05 -8.64
CA VAL A 25 3.44 17.68 -8.15
C VAL A 25 4.74 16.88 -8.02
N ARG A 26 5.65 17.03 -8.96
CA ARG A 26 6.99 16.42 -8.91
C ARG A 26 7.79 16.90 -7.71
N ALA A 27 7.82 18.22 -7.48
CA ALA A 27 8.51 18.81 -6.34
C ALA A 27 7.95 18.31 -5.00
N VAL A 28 6.63 18.26 -4.85
CA VAL A 28 5.97 17.71 -3.65
C VAL A 28 6.34 16.25 -3.43
N LEU A 29 6.35 15.42 -4.47
CA LEU A 29 6.72 14.00 -4.35
C LEU A 29 8.19 13.83 -3.95
N TRP A 30 9.11 14.65 -4.48
CA TRP A 30 10.51 14.65 -4.05
C TRP A 30 10.66 15.11 -2.60
N LEU A 31 9.94 16.14 -2.18
CA LEU A 31 9.92 16.59 -0.78
C LEU A 31 9.43 15.48 0.15
N VAL A 32 8.32 14.80 -0.21
CA VAL A 32 7.81 13.69 0.57
C VAL A 32 8.83 12.54 0.64
N ALA A 33 9.45 12.19 -0.49
CA ALA A 33 10.50 11.16 -0.50
C ALA A 33 11.68 11.55 0.42
N ALA A 34 12.10 12.83 0.40
CA ALA A 34 13.17 13.34 1.27
C ALA A 34 12.79 13.30 2.75
N VAL A 35 11.58 13.75 3.11
CA VAL A 35 11.07 13.70 4.49
C VAL A 35 10.99 12.27 5.00
N LEU A 36 10.51 11.34 4.16
CA LEU A 36 10.47 9.92 4.51
C LEU A 36 11.88 9.34 4.69
N ALA A 37 12.83 9.71 3.84
CA ALA A 37 14.22 9.28 3.96
C ALA A 37 14.84 9.77 5.27
N VAL A 38 14.72 11.07 5.59
CA VAL A 38 15.20 11.65 6.86
C VAL A 38 14.60 10.93 8.06
N ARG A 39 13.28 10.68 8.04
CA ARG A 39 12.63 9.93 9.11
C ARG A 39 13.19 8.51 9.25
N GLN A 40 13.39 7.79 8.14
CA GLN A 40 13.94 6.43 8.18
C GLN A 40 15.38 6.42 8.70
N VAL A 41 16.19 7.42 8.36
CA VAL A 41 17.53 7.61 8.93
C VAL A 41 17.45 7.79 10.45
N ALA A 42 16.62 8.71 10.92
CA ALA A 42 16.47 8.99 12.35
C ALA A 42 16.08 7.73 13.14
N VAL A 43 15.09 6.97 12.64
CA VAL A 43 14.65 5.70 13.26
C VAL A 43 15.77 4.65 13.20
N ALA A 44 16.43 4.53 12.05
CA ALA A 44 17.46 3.54 11.86
C ALA A 44 18.72 3.79 12.70
N LEU A 45 19.09 5.03 12.93
CA LEU A 45 20.25 5.39 13.78
C LEU A 45 19.95 5.26 15.27
N GLY A 46 18.69 5.38 15.66
CA GLY A 46 18.27 5.16 17.05
C GLY A 46 18.17 3.69 17.48
N THR A 47 18.42 2.74 16.59
CA THR A 47 18.37 1.29 16.88
C THR A 47 19.77 0.70 16.96
N PRO A 48 20.11 -0.03 18.06
CA PRO A 48 21.38 -0.76 18.15
C PRO A 48 21.47 -1.80 17.03
N ARG A 49 22.53 -1.76 16.22
CA ARG A 49 22.71 -2.64 15.04
C ARG A 49 23.85 -3.63 15.17
N GLY A 50 24.63 -3.51 16.21
CA GLY A 50 25.99 -3.98 16.31
C GLY A 50 26.22 -5.44 16.03
N GLU A 51 25.47 -6.32 16.65
CA GLU A 51 25.88 -7.73 16.72
C GLU A 51 25.75 -8.50 15.40
N ALA A 52 24.73 -8.20 14.55
CA ALA A 52 24.50 -8.98 13.33
C ALA A 52 25.47 -8.64 12.18
N LEU A 53 26.03 -7.43 12.16
CA LEU A 53 26.98 -6.99 11.13
C LEU A 53 28.46 -7.15 11.57
N THR A 54 28.71 -7.09 12.87
CA THR A 54 30.08 -7.21 13.44
C THR A 54 30.48 -8.65 13.73
N ASP A 55 29.52 -9.55 13.94
CA ASP A 55 29.74 -10.97 14.21
C ASP A 55 29.18 -11.83 13.08
N LEU A 56 30.08 -12.35 12.22
CA LEU A 56 29.73 -13.26 11.13
C LEU A 56 29.14 -14.59 11.61
N THR A 57 29.40 -14.99 12.87
CA THR A 57 28.80 -16.21 13.43
C THR A 57 27.29 -16.10 13.59
N ARG A 58 26.74 -14.87 13.66
CA ARG A 58 25.32 -14.57 13.72
C ARG A 58 24.74 -14.11 12.36
N PHE A 59 25.57 -14.08 11.33
CA PHE A 59 25.13 -13.68 10.00
C PHE A 59 24.23 -14.75 9.37
N THR A 60 23.00 -14.38 9.05
CA THR A 60 21.96 -15.28 8.55
C THR A 60 21.87 -15.33 7.03
N GLY A 61 22.71 -14.57 6.33
CA GLY A 61 22.81 -14.56 4.87
C GLY A 61 23.66 -15.69 4.31
N THR A 62 23.87 -15.68 2.99
CA THR A 62 24.74 -16.67 2.33
C THR A 62 26.20 -16.49 2.72
N PRO A 63 27.02 -17.55 2.68
CA PRO A 63 28.46 -17.45 2.93
C PRO A 63 29.18 -16.47 1.99
N PHE A 64 28.70 -16.33 0.74
CA PHE A 64 29.20 -15.30 -0.18
C PHE A 64 28.87 -13.89 0.31
N GLY A 65 27.66 -13.67 0.79
CA GLY A 65 27.27 -12.40 1.43
C GLY A 65 28.17 -12.09 2.64
N GLY A 66 28.41 -13.08 3.48
CA GLY A 66 29.35 -12.99 4.61
C GLY A 66 30.78 -12.63 4.17
N LEU A 67 31.30 -13.28 3.13
CA LEU A 67 32.61 -12.98 2.56
C LEU A 67 32.73 -11.53 2.07
N VAL A 68 31.71 -11.03 1.36
CA VAL A 68 31.66 -9.65 0.86
C VAL A 68 31.60 -8.64 2.00
N LEU A 69 30.90 -8.96 3.09
CA LEU A 69 30.71 -8.06 4.24
C LEU A 69 31.82 -8.16 5.27
N LYS A 70 32.68 -9.21 5.20
CA LYS A 70 33.79 -9.43 6.16
C LYS A 70 34.66 -8.20 6.39
N PRO A 71 35.04 -7.38 5.38
CA PRO A 71 35.87 -6.20 5.64
C PRO A 71 35.17 -5.19 6.56
N LEU A 72 33.81 -5.13 6.56
CA LEU A 72 33.05 -4.18 7.36
C LEU A 72 33.04 -4.52 8.86
N THR A 73 33.35 -5.78 9.24
CA THR A 73 33.44 -6.20 10.66
C THR A 73 34.55 -5.50 11.43
N ARG A 74 35.51 -4.89 10.71
CA ARG A 74 36.62 -4.12 11.29
C ARG A 74 36.29 -2.63 11.45
N THR A 75 35.14 -2.19 11.03
CA THR A 75 34.72 -0.78 11.09
C THR A 75 34.07 -0.49 12.44
N ALA A 76 34.32 0.70 13.01
CA ALA A 76 33.66 1.13 14.23
C ALA A 76 32.12 1.10 14.06
N GLU A 77 31.43 0.61 15.07
CA GLU A 77 29.98 0.36 15.03
C GLU A 77 29.17 1.60 14.59
N GLU A 78 29.52 2.77 15.10
CA GLU A 78 28.87 4.02 14.76
C GLU A 78 29.04 4.40 13.29
N ALA A 79 30.28 4.33 12.78
CA ALA A 79 30.58 4.59 11.37
C ALA A 79 29.92 3.56 10.45
N LEU A 80 29.85 2.30 10.85
CA LEU A 80 29.15 1.25 10.15
C LEU A 80 27.66 1.53 10.11
N GLY A 81 27.03 1.94 11.22
CA GLY A 81 25.62 2.29 11.30
C GLY A 81 25.22 3.40 10.33
N TRP A 82 26.02 4.49 10.27
CA TRP A 82 25.82 5.58 9.32
C TRP A 82 26.04 5.13 7.88
N GLY A 83 27.18 4.51 7.59
CA GLY A 83 27.53 4.04 6.23
C GLY A 83 26.48 3.07 5.67
N TRP A 84 26.04 2.12 6.51
CA TRP A 84 25.00 1.14 6.12
C TRP A 84 23.65 1.80 5.81
N THR A 85 23.23 2.75 6.65
CA THR A 85 21.95 3.45 6.47
C THR A 85 21.95 4.26 5.18
N PHE A 86 22.97 5.10 4.97
CA PHE A 86 23.07 5.89 3.75
C PHE A 86 23.31 5.02 2.52
N GLY A 87 24.14 3.98 2.61
CA GLY A 87 24.34 3.01 1.53
C GLY A 87 23.02 2.34 1.12
N THR A 88 22.24 1.86 2.08
CA THR A 88 20.92 1.26 1.81
C THR A 88 19.96 2.28 1.18
N LEU A 89 19.94 3.54 1.64
CA LEU A 89 19.13 4.59 1.02
C LEU A 89 19.53 4.85 -0.43
N LEU A 90 20.83 4.89 -0.73
CA LEU A 90 21.32 5.03 -2.10
C LEU A 90 20.87 3.85 -2.97
N LEU A 91 20.93 2.61 -2.46
CA LEU A 91 20.42 1.44 -3.17
C LEU A 91 18.91 1.54 -3.41
N VAL A 92 18.12 2.03 -2.47
CA VAL A 92 16.66 2.25 -2.64
C VAL A 92 16.37 3.31 -3.68
N VAL A 93 17.11 4.43 -3.69
CA VAL A 93 16.99 5.47 -4.71
C VAL A 93 17.37 4.90 -6.08
N ALA A 94 18.48 4.17 -6.19
CA ALA A 94 18.91 3.52 -7.42
C ALA A 94 17.85 2.53 -7.92
N LEU A 95 17.30 1.70 -7.03
CA LEU A 95 16.22 0.76 -7.36
C LEU A 95 14.98 1.49 -7.92
N GLY A 96 14.56 2.59 -7.30
CA GLY A 96 13.44 3.40 -7.77
C GLY A 96 13.70 4.04 -9.13
N LEU A 97 14.92 4.51 -9.38
CA LEU A 97 15.33 5.07 -10.69
C LEU A 97 15.35 4.01 -11.77
N VAL A 98 15.90 2.82 -11.48
CA VAL A 98 15.94 1.71 -12.44
C VAL A 98 14.54 1.19 -12.74
N ALA A 99 13.71 1.00 -11.73
CA ALA A 99 12.31 0.59 -11.89
C ALA A 99 11.51 1.60 -12.73
N ALA A 100 11.74 2.90 -12.52
CA ALA A 100 11.09 3.95 -13.31
C ALA A 100 11.52 3.92 -14.79
N ARG A 101 12.80 3.63 -15.06
CA ARG A 101 13.31 3.47 -16.46
C ARG A 101 12.85 2.19 -17.12
N ALA A 102 12.61 1.14 -16.33
CA ALA A 102 12.13 -0.16 -16.80
C ALA A 102 10.65 -0.18 -17.21
N LEU A 103 9.91 0.92 -16.99
CA LEU A 103 8.51 1.02 -17.40
C LEU A 103 8.36 0.88 -18.91
N PRO A 104 7.36 0.12 -19.41
CA PRO A 104 7.17 -0.10 -20.84
C PRO A 104 6.86 1.21 -21.56
N GLY A 105 7.62 1.50 -22.63
CA GLY A 105 7.43 2.66 -23.49
C GLY A 105 6.24 2.54 -24.49
N PRO A 106 5.84 3.63 -25.17
CA PRO A 106 6.33 4.99 -24.98
C PRO A 106 5.75 5.65 -23.72
N ALA A 107 6.63 6.25 -22.93
CA ALA A 107 6.21 6.95 -21.72
C ALA A 107 5.54 8.28 -22.09
N THR A 108 4.37 8.55 -21.53
CA THR A 108 3.78 9.89 -21.60
C THR A 108 4.69 10.88 -20.84
N ARG A 109 4.67 12.17 -21.20
CA ARG A 109 5.41 13.22 -20.48
C ARG A 109 5.16 13.17 -18.97
N ARG A 110 3.92 12.87 -18.58
CA ARG A 110 3.55 12.69 -17.17
C ARG A 110 4.28 11.50 -16.53
N THR A 111 4.31 10.36 -17.18
CA THR A 111 5.01 9.16 -16.70
C THR A 111 6.51 9.43 -16.59
N ALA A 112 7.12 10.05 -17.59
CA ALA A 112 8.54 10.37 -17.57
C ALA A 112 8.93 11.30 -16.40
N LEU A 113 8.09 12.27 -16.06
CA LEU A 113 8.36 13.23 -14.98
C LEU A 113 8.09 12.65 -13.58
N LEU A 114 7.10 11.76 -13.43
CA LEU A 114 6.60 11.33 -12.12
C LEU A 114 7.04 9.92 -11.73
N ALA A 115 7.50 9.09 -12.68
CA ALA A 115 7.81 7.68 -12.39
C ALA A 115 8.87 7.51 -11.29
N ALA A 116 9.98 8.25 -11.38
CA ALA A 116 11.06 8.15 -10.41
C ALA A 116 10.65 8.58 -9.00
N PRO A 117 10.12 9.81 -8.77
CA PRO A 117 9.73 10.22 -7.43
C PRO A 117 8.60 9.36 -6.84
N VAL A 118 7.71 8.85 -7.70
CA VAL A 118 6.67 7.91 -7.29
C VAL A 118 7.25 6.58 -6.83
N ALA A 119 8.14 5.98 -7.62
CA ALA A 119 8.77 4.70 -7.30
C ALA A 119 9.56 4.80 -5.99
N ILE A 120 10.37 5.86 -5.83
CA ILE A 120 11.15 6.09 -4.60
C ILE A 120 10.23 6.30 -3.39
N THR A 121 9.17 7.11 -3.52
CA THR A 121 8.22 7.33 -2.43
C THR A 121 7.52 6.02 -2.01
N LEU A 122 7.10 5.20 -2.97
CA LEU A 122 6.47 3.89 -2.68
C LEU A 122 7.45 2.95 -1.99
N LEU A 123 8.69 2.89 -2.44
CA LEU A 123 9.75 2.10 -1.79
C LEU A 123 9.97 2.56 -0.34
N MET A 124 10.12 3.86 -0.10
CA MET A 124 10.32 4.41 1.24
C MET A 124 9.13 4.19 2.19
N LEU A 125 7.92 4.12 1.65
CA LEU A 125 6.71 3.80 2.44
C LEU A 125 6.56 2.31 2.73
N SER A 126 7.19 1.44 1.95
CA SER A 126 6.98 0.00 2.00
C SER A 126 7.57 -0.63 3.26
N LEU A 127 6.87 -1.63 3.80
CA LEU A 127 7.34 -2.41 4.94
C LEU A 127 8.69 -3.11 4.68
N PRO A 128 8.95 -3.72 3.50
CA PRO A 128 10.24 -4.34 3.22
C PRO A 128 11.42 -3.38 3.32
N VAL A 129 11.33 -2.18 2.75
CA VAL A 129 12.42 -1.18 2.82
C VAL A 129 12.61 -0.70 4.26
N ARG A 130 11.53 -0.44 4.99
CA ARG A 130 11.60 -0.04 6.39
C ARG A 130 12.29 -1.11 7.24
N ASN A 131 11.91 -2.37 7.06
CA ASN A 131 12.51 -3.49 7.79
C ASN A 131 13.98 -3.73 7.36
N THR A 132 14.31 -3.53 6.07
CA THR A 132 15.71 -3.59 5.61
C THR A 132 16.59 -2.55 6.32
N LEU A 133 16.10 -1.31 6.42
CA LEU A 133 16.80 -0.23 7.11
C LEU A 133 16.87 -0.48 8.63
N TYR A 134 15.80 -0.94 9.24
CA TYR A 134 15.70 -1.21 10.68
C TYR A 134 16.58 -2.38 11.11
N LEU A 135 16.59 -3.48 10.34
CA LEU A 135 17.31 -4.69 10.66
C LEU A 135 18.74 -4.73 10.06
N GLY A 136 19.15 -3.71 9.31
CA GLY A 136 20.46 -3.69 8.65
C GLY A 136 20.64 -4.76 7.56
N GLN A 137 19.59 -5.14 6.83
CA GLN A 137 19.62 -6.24 5.87
C GLN A 137 20.05 -5.82 4.47
N THR A 138 20.54 -6.77 3.66
CA THR A 138 21.02 -6.55 2.28
C THR A 138 19.95 -6.71 1.20
N SER A 139 18.70 -6.93 1.55
CA SER A 139 17.64 -7.42 0.65
C SER A 139 17.30 -6.52 -0.55
N VAL A 140 17.65 -5.23 -0.49
CA VAL A 140 17.48 -4.32 -1.64
C VAL A 140 18.47 -4.66 -2.76
N LEU A 141 19.66 -5.15 -2.41
CA LEU A 141 20.74 -5.40 -3.36
C LEU A 141 20.41 -6.49 -4.39
N PRO A 142 19.90 -7.69 -4.03
CA PRO A 142 19.49 -8.69 -5.02
C PRO A 142 18.44 -8.17 -6.02
N VAL A 143 17.44 -7.43 -5.54
CA VAL A 143 16.40 -6.86 -6.40
C VAL A 143 16.99 -5.84 -7.36
N LEU A 144 17.84 -4.94 -6.87
CA LEU A 144 18.54 -3.94 -7.70
C LEU A 144 19.42 -4.61 -8.76
N LEU A 145 20.22 -5.60 -8.38
CA LEU A 145 21.11 -6.31 -9.31
C LEU A 145 20.33 -7.00 -10.44
N VAL A 146 19.20 -7.65 -10.11
CA VAL A 146 18.34 -8.24 -11.15
C VAL A 146 17.78 -7.17 -12.09
N LEU A 147 17.28 -6.03 -11.56
CA LEU A 147 16.77 -4.97 -12.42
C LEU A 147 17.88 -4.33 -13.25
N VAL A 148 19.06 -4.10 -12.68
CA VAL A 148 20.24 -3.59 -13.42
C VAL A 148 20.62 -4.55 -14.56
N GLY A 149 20.71 -5.86 -14.26
CA GLY A 149 21.05 -6.89 -15.25
C GLY A 149 19.99 -7.02 -16.37
N CYS A 150 18.71 -6.89 -16.05
CA CYS A 150 17.63 -7.01 -17.01
C CYS A 150 17.40 -5.77 -17.87
N PHE A 151 17.67 -4.55 -17.36
CA PHE A 151 17.22 -3.30 -17.98
C PHE A 151 18.32 -2.28 -18.29
N LEU A 152 19.46 -2.28 -17.59
CA LEU A 152 20.50 -1.26 -17.78
C LEU A 152 21.71 -1.80 -18.54
N VAL A 153 22.10 -3.03 -18.24
CA VAL A 153 23.30 -3.64 -18.84
C VAL A 153 23.00 -4.06 -20.27
N ARG A 154 23.79 -3.55 -21.23
CA ARG A 154 23.58 -3.80 -22.67
C ARG A 154 24.02 -5.20 -23.11
N GLY A 155 25.00 -5.81 -22.45
CA GLY A 155 25.50 -7.12 -22.82
C GLY A 155 24.78 -8.25 -22.11
N GLU A 156 24.30 -9.27 -22.82
CA GLU A 156 23.61 -10.41 -22.20
C GLU A 156 24.44 -11.09 -21.12
N ARG A 157 25.74 -11.34 -21.38
CA ARG A 157 26.64 -11.98 -20.41
C ARG A 157 26.80 -11.13 -19.16
N ALA A 158 27.05 -9.83 -19.31
CA ALA A 158 27.20 -8.92 -18.19
C ALA A 158 25.89 -8.76 -17.40
N GLY A 159 24.72 -8.74 -18.08
CA GLY A 159 23.43 -8.78 -17.46
C GLY A 159 23.22 -10.05 -16.61
N GLY A 160 23.64 -11.21 -17.16
CA GLY A 160 23.61 -12.48 -16.45
C GLY A 160 24.53 -12.50 -15.22
N VAL A 161 25.71 -11.85 -15.28
CA VAL A 161 26.60 -11.70 -14.11
C VAL A 161 25.89 -10.95 -12.98
N CYS A 162 25.17 -9.86 -13.27
CA CYS A 162 24.41 -9.14 -12.24
C CYS A 162 23.35 -10.04 -11.57
N VAL A 163 22.61 -10.83 -12.38
CA VAL A 163 21.62 -11.77 -11.84
C VAL A 163 22.27 -12.90 -11.04
N GLY A 164 23.43 -13.40 -11.48
CA GLY A 164 24.22 -14.43 -10.77
C GLY A 164 24.74 -13.93 -9.42
N LEU A 165 25.21 -12.68 -9.36
CA LEU A 165 25.59 -12.04 -8.08
C LEU A 165 24.38 -11.87 -7.18
N ALA A 166 23.22 -11.47 -7.71
CA ALA A 166 21.97 -11.42 -6.94
C ALA A 166 21.62 -12.78 -6.33
N ALA A 167 21.77 -13.86 -7.12
CA ALA A 167 21.56 -15.23 -6.65
C ALA A 167 22.58 -15.64 -5.59
N ALA A 168 23.83 -15.16 -5.67
CA ALA A 168 24.84 -15.43 -4.65
C ALA A 168 24.48 -14.83 -3.28
N PHE A 169 23.75 -13.70 -3.24
CA PHE A 169 23.16 -13.15 -2.02
C PHE A 169 21.84 -13.81 -1.62
N GLN A 170 21.03 -14.22 -2.57
CA GLN A 170 19.72 -14.86 -2.35
C GLN A 170 19.52 -16.02 -3.35
N PRO A 171 19.83 -17.27 -2.96
CA PRO A 171 19.90 -18.41 -3.89
C PRO A 171 18.60 -18.67 -4.67
N THR A 172 17.43 -18.39 -4.11
CA THR A 172 16.16 -18.58 -4.79
C THR A 172 15.99 -17.67 -6.03
N VAL A 173 16.80 -16.61 -6.17
CA VAL A 173 16.89 -15.78 -7.38
C VAL A 173 17.39 -16.57 -8.60
N LEU A 174 17.99 -17.75 -8.42
CA LEU A 174 18.30 -18.66 -9.54
C LEU A 174 17.11 -19.01 -10.41
N LEU A 175 15.88 -18.90 -9.92
CA LEU A 175 14.68 -19.04 -10.75
C LEU A 175 14.64 -18.06 -11.94
N PHE A 176 15.36 -16.95 -11.88
CA PHE A 176 15.50 -16.03 -13.02
C PHE A 176 16.24 -16.66 -14.19
N VAL A 177 17.07 -17.72 -14.00
CA VAL A 177 17.66 -18.50 -15.08
C VAL A 177 16.58 -19.05 -16.01
N VAL A 178 15.47 -19.54 -15.44
CA VAL A 178 14.32 -20.06 -16.20
C VAL A 178 13.69 -18.94 -17.05
N LEU A 179 13.47 -17.76 -16.45
CA LEU A 179 12.93 -16.61 -17.17
C LEU A 179 13.85 -16.22 -18.34
N LEU A 180 15.16 -16.08 -18.07
CA LEU A 180 16.16 -15.69 -19.06
C LEU A 180 16.26 -16.73 -20.19
N TRP A 181 16.23 -18.02 -19.84
CA TRP A 181 16.31 -19.13 -20.82
C TRP A 181 15.13 -19.11 -21.79
N PHE A 182 13.90 -19.05 -21.26
CA PHE A 182 12.67 -19.08 -22.07
C PHE A 182 12.31 -17.73 -22.73
N THR A 183 13.10 -16.69 -22.50
CA THR A 183 13.00 -15.39 -23.21
C THR A 183 14.15 -15.16 -24.17
N ASP A 184 14.79 -16.25 -24.66
CA ASP A 184 15.88 -16.27 -25.64
C ASP A 184 17.16 -15.55 -25.22
N ARG A 185 17.33 -15.28 -23.91
CA ARG A 185 18.55 -14.71 -23.33
C ARG A 185 19.44 -15.81 -22.74
N ARG A 186 19.73 -16.83 -23.56
CA ARG A 186 20.45 -18.05 -23.10
C ARG A 186 21.85 -17.74 -22.59
N ARG A 187 22.56 -16.77 -23.19
CA ARG A 187 23.89 -16.35 -22.72
C ARG A 187 23.83 -15.69 -21.33
N ALA A 188 22.77 -14.91 -21.08
CA ALA A 188 22.54 -14.36 -19.73
C ALA A 188 22.22 -15.47 -18.72
N ALA A 189 21.37 -16.44 -19.08
CA ALA A 189 21.05 -17.58 -18.22
C ALA A 189 22.31 -18.40 -17.85
N ALA A 190 23.15 -18.71 -18.84
CA ALA A 190 24.42 -19.41 -18.59
C ALA A 190 25.36 -18.59 -17.70
N SER A 191 25.55 -17.29 -17.99
CA SER A 191 26.38 -16.42 -17.16
C SER A 191 25.85 -16.30 -15.73
N THR A 192 24.52 -16.32 -15.52
CA THR A 192 23.91 -16.33 -14.18
C THR A 192 24.34 -17.57 -13.40
N GLY A 193 24.21 -18.75 -14.01
CA GLY A 193 24.64 -20.00 -13.37
C GLY A 193 26.14 -20.06 -13.08
N ILE A 194 26.98 -19.68 -14.04
CA ILE A 194 28.44 -19.64 -13.88
C ILE A 194 28.84 -18.67 -12.76
N THR A 195 28.26 -17.47 -12.73
CA THR A 195 28.61 -16.46 -11.70
C THR A 195 28.16 -16.92 -10.32
N PHE A 196 26.97 -17.50 -10.21
CA PHE A 196 26.50 -18.07 -8.94
C PHE A 196 27.43 -19.18 -8.46
N ALA A 197 27.80 -20.12 -9.33
CA ALA A 197 28.71 -21.21 -9.00
C ALA A 197 30.08 -20.71 -8.59
N ALA A 198 30.63 -19.74 -9.33
CA ALA A 198 31.94 -19.13 -8.99
C ALA A 198 31.92 -18.38 -7.66
N ALA A 199 30.86 -17.60 -7.39
CA ALA A 199 30.68 -16.90 -6.12
C ALA A 199 30.53 -17.87 -4.94
N THR A 200 29.74 -18.94 -5.13
CA THR A 200 29.57 -19.98 -4.10
C THR A 200 30.89 -20.73 -3.86
N ALA A 201 31.60 -21.10 -4.93
CA ALA A 201 32.89 -21.76 -4.82
C ALA A 201 33.93 -20.87 -4.11
N SER A 202 33.99 -19.57 -4.41
CA SER A 202 34.88 -18.64 -3.72
C SER A 202 34.58 -18.55 -2.22
N ALA A 203 33.30 -18.59 -1.85
CA ALA A 203 32.88 -18.63 -0.46
C ALA A 203 33.27 -19.96 0.23
N TRP A 204 33.15 -21.10 -0.46
CA TRP A 204 33.61 -22.38 0.06
C TRP A 204 35.11 -22.42 0.33
N VAL A 205 35.91 -21.80 -0.55
CA VAL A 205 37.36 -21.70 -0.36
C VAL A 205 37.73 -20.78 0.80
N ALA A 206 37.06 -19.62 0.91
CA ALA A 206 37.39 -18.60 1.89
C ALA A 206 36.78 -18.86 3.27
N LEU A 207 35.61 -19.48 3.34
CA LEU A 207 34.78 -19.71 4.52
C LEU A 207 34.20 -21.16 4.50
N PRO A 208 35.06 -22.20 4.60
CA PRO A 208 34.63 -23.59 4.43
C PRO A 208 33.60 -24.04 5.49
N HIS A 209 33.83 -23.66 6.76
CA HIS A 209 32.95 -24.02 7.87
C HIS A 209 31.56 -23.36 7.73
N ASP A 210 31.51 -22.06 7.44
CA ASP A 210 30.25 -21.34 7.26
C ASP A 210 29.50 -21.84 6.02
N SER A 211 30.24 -22.20 4.96
CA SER A 211 29.66 -22.77 3.74
C SER A 211 29.04 -24.14 4.01
N TYR A 212 29.72 -25.00 4.74
CA TYR A 212 29.19 -26.30 5.15
C TYR A 212 27.92 -26.13 6.02
N THR A 213 28.02 -25.26 7.02
CA THR A 213 26.90 -24.97 7.93
C THR A 213 25.67 -24.44 7.15
N TYR A 214 25.86 -23.50 6.22
CA TYR A 214 24.78 -22.93 5.45
C TYR A 214 24.17 -23.91 4.45
N TRP A 215 24.99 -24.55 3.61
CA TRP A 215 24.51 -25.37 2.49
C TRP A 215 24.11 -26.78 2.89
N VAL A 216 24.81 -27.39 3.84
CA VAL A 216 24.61 -28.78 4.21
C VAL A 216 23.81 -28.91 5.51
N HIS A 217 24.27 -28.27 6.58
CA HIS A 217 23.63 -28.42 7.89
C HIS A 217 22.24 -27.75 7.90
N HIS A 218 22.12 -26.53 7.35
CA HIS A 218 20.87 -25.77 7.28
C HIS A 218 20.17 -25.85 5.91
N LEU A 219 20.51 -26.76 5.01
CA LEU A 219 19.88 -26.94 3.71
C LEU A 219 19.59 -25.60 2.99
N ALA A 220 20.66 -24.86 2.65
CA ALA A 220 20.61 -23.53 2.06
C ALA A 220 19.96 -22.44 2.97
N GLY A 221 20.27 -22.51 4.25
CA GLY A 221 19.89 -21.47 5.23
C GLY A 221 18.52 -21.63 5.85
N VAL A 222 17.86 -22.78 5.70
CA VAL A 222 16.60 -23.08 6.40
C VAL A 222 16.86 -23.11 7.92
N GLY A 223 16.03 -22.35 8.67
CA GLY A 223 16.17 -22.24 10.12
C GLY A 223 17.18 -21.19 10.61
N LEU A 224 17.89 -20.51 9.69
CA LEU A 224 18.69 -19.33 10.02
C LEU A 224 17.81 -18.07 10.09
N GLY A 225 18.12 -17.21 11.06
CA GLY A 225 17.46 -15.90 11.19
C GLY A 225 16.14 -15.88 11.96
N GLY A 226 15.63 -17.02 12.42
CA GLY A 226 14.41 -17.12 13.20
C GLY A 226 13.66 -18.43 13.01
N ARG A 227 12.58 -18.61 13.77
CA ARG A 227 11.71 -19.78 13.63
C ARG A 227 11.01 -19.77 12.27
N ALA A 228 10.97 -20.92 11.60
CA ALA A 228 10.35 -21.03 10.28
C ALA A 228 8.84 -20.74 10.28
N ASP A 229 8.14 -20.96 11.41
CA ASP A 229 6.72 -20.66 11.64
C ASP A 229 6.44 -19.19 12.05
N ASP A 230 7.48 -18.35 12.20
CA ASP A 230 7.32 -16.92 12.55
C ASP A 230 6.43 -16.19 11.53
N LEU A 231 5.63 -15.22 12.03
CA LEU A 231 4.77 -14.36 11.21
C LEU A 231 5.55 -13.50 10.21
N ALA A 232 6.81 -13.24 10.48
CA ALA A 232 7.69 -12.52 9.56
C ALA A 232 8.11 -13.37 8.36
N ASN A 233 8.01 -14.71 8.44
CA ASN A 233 8.25 -15.61 7.31
C ASN A 233 7.02 -15.74 6.43
N GLN A 234 7.01 -15.07 5.29
CA GLN A 234 5.91 -15.03 4.32
C GLN A 234 6.18 -15.98 3.13
N SER A 235 6.62 -17.22 3.42
CA SER A 235 6.79 -18.31 2.45
C SER A 235 5.66 -19.34 2.56
N LEU A 236 5.53 -20.21 1.55
CA LEU A 236 4.61 -21.36 1.62
C LEU A 236 4.96 -22.29 2.77
N HIS A 237 6.27 -22.57 3.00
CA HIS A 237 6.74 -23.37 4.11
C HIS A 237 6.31 -22.78 5.46
N GLY A 238 6.58 -21.49 5.69
CA GLY A 238 6.15 -20.82 6.92
C GLY A 238 4.63 -20.84 7.12
N ALA A 239 3.85 -20.72 6.06
CA ALA A 239 2.40 -20.81 6.12
C ALA A 239 1.92 -22.23 6.52
N LEU A 240 2.48 -23.29 5.92
CA LEU A 240 2.14 -24.67 6.26
C LEU A 240 2.44 -25.00 7.72
N LEU A 241 3.59 -24.55 8.24
CA LEU A 241 3.94 -24.71 9.65
C LEU A 241 2.94 -23.99 10.59
N ARG A 242 2.49 -22.77 10.24
CA ARG A 242 1.46 -22.04 10.99
C ARG A 242 0.10 -22.73 10.94
N PHE A 243 -0.18 -23.52 9.90
CA PHE A 243 -1.37 -24.39 9.84
C PHE A 243 -1.23 -25.70 10.62
N GLY A 244 -0.10 -25.92 11.29
CA GLY A 244 0.15 -27.10 12.12
C GLY A 244 0.63 -28.32 11.34
N LEU A 245 0.97 -28.18 10.04
CA LEU A 245 1.61 -29.27 9.32
C LEU A 245 3.09 -29.32 9.71
N THR A 246 3.58 -30.50 10.06
CA THR A 246 4.98 -30.73 10.46
C THR A 246 5.51 -32.05 9.94
N GLY A 247 6.84 -32.19 9.90
CA GLY A 247 7.52 -33.43 9.51
C GLY A 247 7.48 -33.73 8.01
N PRO A 248 7.69 -35.01 7.59
CA PRO A 248 7.83 -35.35 6.19
C PRO A 248 6.60 -35.01 5.31
N ALA A 249 5.40 -35.05 5.88
CA ALA A 249 4.17 -34.68 5.17
C ALA A 249 4.16 -33.18 4.81
N GLU A 250 4.59 -32.31 5.71
CA GLU A 250 4.73 -30.89 5.45
C GLU A 250 5.70 -30.64 4.29
N ILE A 251 6.89 -31.26 4.34
CA ILE A 251 7.91 -31.10 3.29
C ILE A 251 7.35 -31.57 1.92
N ALA A 252 6.66 -32.70 1.88
CA ALA A 252 6.06 -33.19 0.64
C ALA A 252 5.00 -32.23 0.08
N VAL A 253 4.12 -31.71 0.92
CA VAL A 253 3.10 -30.72 0.53
C VAL A 253 3.75 -29.43 0.10
N PHE A 254 4.76 -28.93 0.83
CA PHE A 254 5.52 -27.74 0.47
C PHE A 254 6.16 -27.91 -0.92
N LEU A 255 6.89 -28.98 -1.17
CA LEU A 255 7.54 -29.23 -2.46
C LEU A 255 6.53 -29.31 -3.61
N ALA A 256 5.40 -30.00 -3.41
CA ALA A 256 4.34 -30.10 -4.40
C ALA A 256 3.72 -28.72 -4.74
N LEU A 257 3.39 -27.93 -3.72
CA LEU A 257 2.85 -26.58 -3.91
C LEU A 257 3.90 -25.63 -4.51
N ALA A 258 5.15 -25.68 -4.05
CA ALA A 258 6.23 -24.88 -4.58
C ALA A 258 6.48 -25.20 -6.06
N ALA A 259 6.48 -26.48 -6.45
CA ALA A 259 6.59 -26.89 -7.85
C ALA A 259 5.41 -26.38 -8.70
N ALA A 260 4.17 -26.50 -8.20
CA ALA A 260 2.99 -26.00 -8.89
C ALA A 260 3.05 -24.46 -9.09
N VAL A 261 3.39 -23.73 -8.03
CA VAL A 261 3.56 -22.25 -8.09
C VAL A 261 4.69 -21.88 -9.05
N ALA A 262 5.82 -22.58 -9.01
CA ALA A 262 6.95 -22.33 -9.91
C ALA A 262 6.53 -22.56 -11.37
N VAL A 263 5.91 -23.69 -11.70
CA VAL A 263 5.50 -24.01 -13.07
C VAL A 263 4.48 -22.99 -13.61
N VAL A 264 3.40 -22.75 -12.87
CA VAL A 264 2.34 -21.84 -13.32
C VAL A 264 2.83 -20.39 -13.34
N GLY A 265 3.49 -19.93 -12.28
CA GLY A 265 3.99 -18.57 -12.16
C GLY A 265 5.06 -18.26 -13.21
N MET A 266 5.99 -19.18 -13.46
CA MET A 266 7.03 -19.00 -14.50
C MET A 266 6.45 -19.01 -15.91
N ARG A 267 5.47 -19.87 -16.22
CA ARG A 267 4.75 -19.81 -17.50
C ARG A 267 4.12 -18.43 -17.72
N ARG A 268 3.49 -17.86 -16.70
CA ARG A 268 2.90 -16.51 -16.76
C ARG A 268 3.96 -15.44 -16.88
N ALA A 269 5.06 -15.52 -16.15
CA ALA A 269 6.18 -14.59 -16.27
C ALA A 269 6.76 -14.57 -17.68
N VAL A 270 7.04 -15.74 -18.26
CA VAL A 270 7.53 -15.88 -19.63
C VAL A 270 6.52 -15.32 -20.65
N HIS A 271 5.22 -15.60 -20.48
CA HIS A 271 4.18 -15.04 -21.33
C HIS A 271 4.22 -13.50 -21.34
N HIS A 272 4.25 -12.85 -20.17
CA HIS A 272 4.32 -11.39 -20.08
C HIS A 272 5.66 -10.81 -20.57
N ALA A 273 6.77 -11.54 -20.41
CA ALA A 273 8.06 -11.12 -20.95
C ALA A 273 8.03 -11.10 -22.49
N ARG A 274 7.49 -12.16 -23.13
CA ARG A 274 7.31 -12.25 -24.59
C ARG A 274 6.32 -11.21 -25.11
N ASP A 275 5.35 -10.81 -24.31
CA ASP A 275 4.42 -9.71 -24.58
C ASP A 275 5.07 -8.31 -24.41
N GLY A 276 6.37 -8.24 -24.16
CA GLY A 276 7.12 -6.98 -23.96
C GLY A 276 6.85 -6.29 -22.62
N GLN A 277 6.33 -7.00 -21.61
CA GLN A 277 6.11 -6.53 -20.25
C GLN A 277 7.18 -7.09 -19.31
N LEU A 278 8.47 -6.91 -19.65
CA LEU A 278 9.58 -7.52 -18.94
C LEU A 278 9.60 -7.15 -17.45
N LEU A 279 9.27 -5.90 -17.06
CA LEU A 279 9.23 -5.50 -15.64
C LEU A 279 8.15 -6.26 -14.85
N LEU A 280 6.98 -6.49 -15.46
CA LEU A 280 5.93 -7.31 -14.86
C LEU A 280 6.37 -8.77 -14.76
N ALA A 281 7.03 -9.29 -15.78
CA ALA A 281 7.57 -10.65 -15.76
C ALA A 281 8.62 -10.85 -14.66
N VAL A 282 9.54 -9.90 -14.50
CA VAL A 282 10.51 -9.87 -13.38
C VAL A 282 9.80 -9.84 -12.04
N ALA A 283 8.77 -9.00 -11.88
CA ALA A 283 7.99 -8.91 -10.66
C ALA A 283 7.24 -10.23 -10.33
N ILE A 284 6.62 -10.86 -11.34
CA ILE A 284 5.96 -12.18 -11.19
C ILE A 284 6.98 -13.25 -10.79
N THR A 285 8.15 -13.30 -11.45
CA THR A 285 9.23 -14.24 -11.09
C THR A 285 9.66 -14.02 -9.63
N GLY A 286 9.81 -12.76 -9.21
CA GLY A 286 10.12 -12.43 -7.82
C GLY A 286 9.03 -12.86 -6.83
N CYS A 287 7.75 -12.79 -7.20
CA CYS A 287 6.67 -13.31 -6.38
C CYS A 287 6.72 -14.86 -6.26
N VAL A 288 7.12 -15.54 -7.35
CA VAL A 288 7.39 -16.99 -7.29
C VAL A 288 8.55 -17.26 -6.34
N VAL A 289 9.67 -16.53 -6.46
CA VAL A 289 10.83 -16.65 -5.56
C VAL A 289 10.41 -16.54 -4.09
N VAL A 290 9.59 -15.53 -3.74
CA VAL A 290 9.06 -15.35 -2.38
C VAL A 290 8.26 -16.56 -1.92
N ALA A 291 7.37 -17.07 -2.75
CA ALA A 291 6.47 -18.17 -2.37
C ALA A 291 7.21 -19.51 -2.19
N VAL A 292 8.13 -19.84 -3.12
CA VAL A 292 8.82 -21.15 -3.15
C VAL A 292 10.07 -21.20 -2.27
N SER A 293 10.56 -20.06 -1.79
CA SER A 293 11.66 -20.04 -0.84
C SER A 293 11.22 -20.70 0.46
N PRO A 294 12.07 -21.54 1.10
CA PRO A 294 11.76 -22.08 2.43
C PRO A 294 11.57 -20.99 3.47
N THR A 295 12.33 -19.89 3.34
CA THR A 295 12.20 -18.71 4.19
C THR A 295 12.12 -17.46 3.33
N SER A 296 11.12 -16.61 3.60
CA SER A 296 10.93 -15.32 2.95
C SER A 296 10.56 -14.27 3.98
N TRP A 297 11.60 -13.64 4.53
CA TRP A 297 11.45 -12.64 5.57
C TRP A 297 10.86 -11.33 5.03
N GLN A 298 10.17 -10.57 5.87
CA GLN A 298 9.47 -9.34 5.47
C GLN A 298 10.33 -8.36 4.67
N HIS A 299 11.63 -8.26 4.93
CA HIS A 299 12.54 -7.40 4.19
C HIS A 299 12.84 -7.90 2.75
N GLN A 300 12.60 -9.18 2.44
CA GLN A 300 12.82 -9.79 1.11
C GLN A 300 11.62 -9.64 0.15
N LEU A 301 10.50 -9.08 0.61
CA LEU A 301 9.23 -9.08 -0.11
C LEU A 301 9.07 -7.94 -1.14
N LEU A 302 10.14 -7.21 -1.49
CA LEU A 302 10.13 -6.10 -2.44
C LEU A 302 9.56 -6.46 -3.82
N TRP A 303 9.68 -7.72 -4.23
CA TRP A 303 9.16 -8.22 -5.49
C TRP A 303 7.66 -8.02 -5.64
N VAL A 304 6.90 -8.18 -4.54
CA VAL A 304 5.45 -7.99 -4.52
C VAL A 304 5.09 -6.55 -4.87
N LEU A 305 5.85 -5.57 -4.36
CA LEU A 305 5.63 -4.16 -4.67
C LEU A 305 5.84 -3.85 -6.15
N LEU A 306 6.79 -4.50 -6.82
CA LEU A 306 7.04 -4.29 -8.24
C LEU A 306 5.85 -4.70 -9.12
N THR A 307 4.95 -5.58 -8.65
CA THR A 307 3.75 -5.97 -9.40
C THR A 307 2.75 -4.83 -9.58
N VAL A 308 2.93 -3.70 -8.89
CA VAL A 308 2.12 -2.47 -9.05
C VAL A 308 2.06 -1.99 -10.51
N VAL A 309 3.04 -2.35 -11.34
CA VAL A 309 3.08 -2.00 -12.77
C VAL A 309 2.07 -2.79 -13.62
N GLY A 310 1.54 -3.89 -13.09
CA GLY A 310 0.57 -4.76 -13.76
C GLY A 310 -0.78 -4.07 -13.95
N ARG A 311 -1.28 -4.08 -15.18
CA ARG A 311 -2.59 -3.50 -15.52
C ARG A 311 -3.66 -4.57 -15.47
N VAL A 312 -4.75 -4.30 -14.73
CA VAL A 312 -5.90 -5.20 -14.62
C VAL A 312 -7.19 -4.50 -15.04
N GLY A 313 -8.15 -5.27 -15.54
CA GLY A 313 -9.49 -4.78 -15.88
C GLY A 313 -9.55 -3.92 -17.14
N THR A 314 -10.71 -3.90 -17.76
CA THR A 314 -10.98 -3.19 -19.04
C THR A 314 -11.37 -1.73 -18.85
N LYS A 315 -12.01 -1.40 -17.70
CA LYS A 315 -12.47 -0.03 -17.39
C LYS A 315 -11.36 0.79 -16.73
N GLN A 316 -11.37 2.10 -16.97
CA GLN A 316 -10.41 3.04 -16.38
C GLN A 316 -10.38 2.98 -14.84
N SER A 317 -11.54 2.78 -14.18
CA SER A 317 -11.64 2.65 -12.73
C SER A 317 -11.06 1.33 -12.20
N SER A 318 -11.25 0.22 -12.91
CA SER A 318 -10.78 -1.09 -12.45
C SER A 318 -9.26 -1.27 -12.56
N ARG A 319 -8.59 -0.44 -13.38
CA ARG A 319 -7.12 -0.46 -13.51
C ARG A 319 -6.36 -0.21 -12.22
N TYR A 320 -7.00 0.46 -11.29
CA TYR A 320 -6.38 0.81 -10.01
C TYR A 320 -6.59 -0.24 -8.92
N ALA A 321 -7.43 -1.24 -9.15
CA ALA A 321 -7.76 -2.24 -8.13
C ALA A 321 -6.51 -2.99 -7.64
N TRP A 322 -5.71 -3.53 -8.55
CA TRP A 322 -4.49 -4.26 -8.19
C TRP A 322 -3.39 -3.35 -7.61
N PRO A 323 -3.01 -2.23 -8.25
CA PRO A 323 -2.08 -1.29 -7.65
C PRO A 323 -2.47 -0.83 -6.23
N VAL A 324 -3.77 -0.58 -5.97
CA VAL A 324 -4.25 -0.25 -4.61
C VAL A 324 -4.02 -1.41 -3.65
N ALA A 325 -4.45 -2.61 -4.02
CA ALA A 325 -4.28 -3.79 -3.17
C ALA A 325 -2.81 -4.01 -2.79
N VAL A 326 -1.91 -3.97 -3.78
CA VAL A 326 -0.46 -4.12 -3.55
C VAL A 326 0.08 -3.05 -2.62
N VAL A 327 -0.25 -1.78 -2.87
CA VAL A 327 0.27 -0.69 -2.03
C VAL A 327 -0.27 -0.79 -0.61
N LEU A 328 -1.55 -1.14 -0.41
CA LEU A 328 -2.10 -1.33 0.94
C LEU A 328 -1.37 -2.46 1.66
N VAL A 329 -1.26 -3.64 1.04
CA VAL A 329 -0.58 -4.81 1.62
C VAL A 329 0.88 -4.52 1.95
N MET A 330 1.57 -3.75 1.10
CA MET A 330 2.99 -3.48 1.26
C MET A 330 3.31 -2.29 2.18
N THR A 331 2.31 -1.48 2.55
CA THR A 331 2.54 -0.27 3.37
C THR A 331 1.79 -0.26 4.69
N LEU A 332 0.75 -1.07 4.86
CA LEU A 332 -0.04 -1.16 6.08
C LEU A 332 0.19 -2.49 6.81
N PRO A 333 0.19 -2.51 8.14
CA PRO A 333 0.18 -3.74 8.91
C PRO A 333 -1.10 -4.55 8.63
N ALA A 334 -0.99 -5.88 8.60
CA ALA A 334 -2.12 -6.77 8.35
C ALA A 334 -3.31 -6.55 9.32
N LYS A 335 -3.00 -6.21 10.57
CA LYS A 335 -4.00 -5.89 11.62
C LYS A 335 -4.93 -4.71 11.28
N MET A 336 -4.54 -3.84 10.35
CA MET A 336 -5.37 -2.73 9.89
C MET A 336 -6.28 -3.11 8.71
N MET A 337 -5.97 -4.19 8.01
CA MET A 337 -6.69 -4.62 6.82
C MET A 337 -7.63 -5.79 7.09
N VAL A 338 -7.25 -6.66 8.02
CA VAL A 338 -7.99 -7.88 8.33
C VAL A 338 -8.42 -7.84 9.80
N PRO A 339 -9.72 -8.00 10.10
CA PRO A 339 -10.25 -8.03 11.45
C PRO A 339 -9.59 -9.10 12.32
N ASN A 340 -9.56 -8.86 13.65
CA ASN A 340 -9.02 -9.81 14.62
C ASN A 340 -10.08 -10.87 14.99
N ALA A 341 -10.37 -11.77 14.05
CA ALA A 341 -11.26 -12.91 14.26
C ALA A 341 -10.48 -14.22 14.02
N ALA A 342 -10.72 -15.24 14.84
CA ALA A 342 -10.01 -16.52 14.74
C ALA A 342 -10.10 -17.12 13.33
N VAL A 343 -11.28 -17.08 12.69
CA VAL A 343 -11.51 -17.56 11.30
C VAL A 343 -10.68 -16.79 10.28
N LEU A 344 -10.36 -15.51 10.54
CA LEU A 344 -9.58 -14.66 9.63
C LEU A 344 -8.08 -14.64 9.97
N GLN A 345 -7.67 -15.29 11.05
CA GLN A 345 -6.27 -15.35 11.47
C GLN A 345 -5.35 -15.89 10.36
N PRO A 346 -5.68 -16.99 9.67
CA PRO A 346 -4.84 -17.49 8.58
C PRO A 346 -4.67 -16.48 7.43
N LEU A 347 -5.71 -15.73 7.10
CA LEU A 347 -5.65 -14.66 6.11
C LEU A 347 -4.76 -13.52 6.59
N ARG A 348 -4.93 -13.09 7.84
CA ARG A 348 -4.20 -11.99 8.46
C ARG A 348 -2.70 -12.28 8.54
N ASP A 349 -2.35 -13.50 8.95
CA ASP A 349 -0.95 -13.91 9.14
C ASP A 349 -0.19 -14.12 7.83
N ASN A 350 -0.90 -14.29 6.70
CA ASN A 350 -0.34 -14.60 5.40
C ASN A 350 -0.67 -13.57 4.30
N VAL A 351 -1.10 -12.35 4.64
CA VAL A 351 -1.58 -11.34 3.66
C VAL A 351 -0.57 -11.08 2.54
N VAL A 352 0.73 -10.97 2.86
CA VAL A 352 1.75 -10.66 1.85
C VAL A 352 2.06 -11.87 0.97
N LEU A 353 2.13 -13.07 1.56
CA LEU A 353 2.24 -14.33 0.79
C LEU A 353 1.06 -14.47 -0.18
N LEU A 354 -0.18 -14.23 0.30
CA LEU A 354 -1.37 -14.31 -0.53
C LEU A 354 -1.35 -13.29 -1.67
N ALA A 355 -0.82 -12.09 -1.45
CA ALA A 355 -0.61 -11.11 -2.51
C ALA A 355 0.44 -11.58 -3.53
N ALA A 356 1.54 -12.20 -3.09
CA ALA A 356 2.53 -12.80 -3.97
C ALA A 356 1.93 -13.93 -4.82
N LEU A 357 1.20 -14.85 -4.19
CA LEU A 357 0.51 -15.94 -4.89
C LEU A 357 -0.55 -15.42 -5.86
N ALA A 358 -1.33 -14.43 -5.45
CA ALA A 358 -2.31 -13.79 -6.33
C ALA A 358 -1.62 -13.19 -7.57
N ALA A 359 -0.52 -12.47 -7.42
CA ALA A 359 0.25 -11.92 -8.53
C ALA A 359 0.82 -13.01 -9.43
N ALA A 360 1.40 -14.05 -8.83
CA ALA A 360 2.01 -15.15 -9.56
C ALA A 360 0.99 -16.01 -10.32
N LEU A 361 -0.19 -16.27 -9.75
CA LEU A 361 -1.11 -17.31 -10.23
C LEU A 361 -2.44 -16.77 -10.77
N LEU A 362 -3.05 -15.78 -10.11
CA LEU A 362 -4.48 -15.50 -10.26
C LEU A 362 -4.79 -14.18 -10.98
N VAL A 363 -4.04 -13.12 -10.69
CA VAL A 363 -4.38 -11.77 -11.20
C VAL A 363 -4.35 -11.72 -12.72
N PRO A 364 -5.47 -11.39 -13.40
CA PRO A 364 -5.54 -11.36 -14.85
C PRO A 364 -4.90 -10.07 -15.40
N PHE A 365 -3.57 -10.04 -15.44
CA PHE A 365 -2.86 -8.92 -16.06
C PHE A 365 -3.13 -8.84 -17.56
N LEU A 366 -3.41 -7.63 -18.04
CA LEU A 366 -3.71 -7.38 -19.44
C LEU A 366 -2.44 -7.54 -20.30
N SER A 367 -2.58 -8.27 -21.41
CA SER A 367 -1.55 -8.28 -22.47
C SER A 367 -1.46 -6.93 -23.18
N ARG A 368 -0.28 -6.55 -23.68
CA ARG A 368 -0.07 -5.35 -24.51
C ARG A 368 -0.86 -5.38 -25.82
N THR A 369 -1.20 -6.58 -26.30
CA THR A 369 -2.03 -6.79 -27.49
C THR A 369 -3.51 -6.55 -27.22
N SER A 370 -3.93 -6.52 -25.95
CA SER A 370 -5.33 -6.25 -25.60
C SER A 370 -5.74 -4.83 -26.02
N GLN A 371 -6.90 -4.71 -26.68
CA GLN A 371 -7.50 -3.45 -27.08
C GLN A 371 -7.59 -2.44 -25.92
N HIS A 372 -7.82 -2.93 -24.70
CA HIS A 372 -7.98 -2.10 -23.52
C HIS A 372 -6.67 -1.76 -22.82
N TYR A 373 -5.53 -2.29 -23.26
CA TYR A 373 -4.25 -2.02 -22.60
C TYR A 373 -3.85 -0.54 -22.68
N ARG A 374 -3.99 0.10 -23.86
CA ARG A 374 -3.66 1.51 -24.09
C ARG A 374 -4.86 2.43 -23.87
N THR A 375 -6.02 2.03 -24.35
CA THR A 375 -7.27 2.81 -24.34
C THR A 375 -8.31 2.12 -23.49
N PRO A 376 -8.33 2.39 -22.16
CA PRO A 376 -9.35 1.83 -21.29
C PRO A 376 -10.72 2.42 -21.63
N ILE A 377 -11.77 1.61 -21.41
CA ILE A 377 -13.15 2.09 -21.48
C ILE A 377 -13.30 3.27 -20.52
N PRO A 378 -13.76 4.45 -20.99
CA PRO A 378 -13.88 5.63 -20.16
C PRO A 378 -14.80 5.38 -18.96
N THR A 379 -14.36 5.82 -17.78
CA THR A 379 -15.25 5.90 -16.63
C THR A 379 -15.98 7.23 -16.69
N ARG A 380 -17.31 7.23 -16.66
CA ARG A 380 -18.11 8.47 -16.58
C ARG A 380 -17.83 9.14 -15.24
N TYR A 381 -17.13 10.26 -15.27
CA TYR A 381 -16.95 11.12 -14.09
C TYR A 381 -18.04 12.17 -14.09
N ALA A 382 -18.49 12.54 -12.89
CA ALA A 382 -19.36 13.70 -12.73
C ALA A 382 -18.71 14.97 -13.31
N PRO A 383 -19.49 15.92 -13.81
CA PRO A 383 -19.01 17.24 -14.24
C PRO A 383 -18.13 17.87 -13.15
N ARG A 384 -17.25 18.78 -13.53
CA ARG A 384 -16.39 19.48 -12.55
C ARG A 384 -17.27 20.23 -11.55
N PRO A 385 -17.17 19.95 -10.25
CA PRO A 385 -17.95 20.68 -9.26
C PRO A 385 -17.59 22.17 -9.31
N GLN A 386 -18.59 23.03 -9.27
CA GLN A 386 -18.38 24.45 -9.04
C GLN A 386 -17.90 24.62 -7.60
N THR A 387 -16.81 25.35 -7.40
CA THR A 387 -16.25 25.56 -6.08
C THR A 387 -16.51 26.98 -5.61
N ARG A 388 -16.87 27.13 -4.35
CA ARG A 388 -17.06 28.46 -3.71
C ARG A 388 -15.72 29.07 -3.28
N LEU A 389 -14.71 28.24 -2.96
CA LEU A 389 -13.37 28.68 -2.55
C LEU A 389 -12.45 28.87 -3.76
N ARG A 390 -12.52 30.04 -4.40
CA ARG A 390 -11.68 30.35 -5.59
C ARG A 390 -10.21 30.54 -5.26
N TRP A 391 -9.89 30.92 -4.03
CA TRP A 391 -8.55 31.23 -3.55
C TRP A 391 -7.71 29.98 -3.17
N ALA A 392 -8.31 28.78 -3.06
CA ALA A 392 -7.62 27.57 -2.68
C ALA A 392 -7.39 26.60 -3.87
N PRO A 393 -6.58 26.96 -4.89
CA PRO A 393 -6.46 26.17 -6.12
C PRO A 393 -5.81 24.81 -5.92
N LEU A 394 -4.90 24.69 -4.94
CA LEU A 394 -4.23 23.43 -4.64
C LEU A 394 -5.21 22.43 -3.97
N LEU A 395 -5.88 22.87 -2.90
CA LEU A 395 -6.87 22.05 -2.18
C LEU A 395 -8.02 21.63 -3.13
N ARG A 396 -8.53 22.56 -3.93
CA ARG A 396 -9.52 22.30 -4.96
C ARG A 396 -9.05 21.21 -5.91
N ARG A 397 -7.82 21.24 -6.35
CA ARG A 397 -7.26 20.28 -7.29
C ARG A 397 -7.13 18.88 -6.68
N VAL A 398 -6.65 18.79 -5.43
CA VAL A 398 -6.57 17.54 -4.68
C VAL A 398 -7.98 16.95 -4.54
N ALA A 399 -8.97 17.77 -4.15
CA ALA A 399 -10.34 17.35 -3.94
C ALA A 399 -11.05 16.89 -5.24
N THR A 400 -10.77 17.53 -6.38
CA THR A 400 -11.52 17.30 -7.64
C THR A 400 -10.91 16.27 -8.60
N ARG A 401 -9.65 15.89 -8.41
CA ARG A 401 -8.93 14.96 -9.30
C ARG A 401 -8.25 13.86 -8.50
N PRO A 402 -8.97 12.81 -8.13
CA PRO A 402 -8.36 11.67 -7.45
C PRO A 402 -7.30 11.05 -8.35
N ASN A 403 -6.09 10.96 -7.82
CA ASN A 403 -4.98 10.25 -8.41
C ASN A 403 -4.59 9.19 -7.40
N LEU A 404 -4.51 7.93 -7.80
CA LEU A 404 -4.24 6.83 -6.90
C LEU A 404 -3.06 7.10 -5.95
N LEU A 405 -1.94 7.58 -6.50
CA LEU A 405 -0.75 7.86 -5.70
C LEU A 405 -0.96 9.00 -4.70
N LEU A 406 -1.67 10.04 -5.13
CA LEU A 406 -2.03 11.15 -4.24
C LEU A 406 -2.99 10.68 -3.15
N GLU A 407 -3.95 9.80 -3.48
CA GLU A 407 -4.88 9.23 -2.51
C GLU A 407 -4.14 8.39 -1.47
N LEU A 408 -3.26 7.50 -1.91
CA LEU A 408 -2.45 6.67 -1.01
C LEU A 408 -1.52 7.52 -0.15
N LEU A 409 -0.91 8.56 -0.75
CA LEU A 409 -0.10 9.52 -0.02
C LEU A 409 -0.92 10.27 1.03
N LEU A 410 -2.12 10.75 0.69
CA LEU A 410 -3.01 11.44 1.62
C LEU A 410 -3.41 10.53 2.78
N ILE A 411 -3.80 9.28 2.51
CA ILE A 411 -4.10 8.29 3.56
C ILE A 411 -2.88 8.09 4.47
N ARG A 412 -1.69 7.94 3.89
CA ARG A 412 -0.46 7.72 4.67
C ARG A 412 -0.02 8.94 5.46
N VAL A 413 -0.10 10.13 4.87
CA VAL A 413 0.23 11.39 5.58
C VAL A 413 -0.76 11.65 6.69
N THR A 414 -2.06 11.48 6.44
CA THR A 414 -3.10 11.63 7.47
C THR A 414 -2.91 10.61 8.59
N TYR A 415 -2.62 9.36 8.27
CA TYR A 415 -2.32 8.34 9.27
C TYR A 415 -1.02 8.63 10.04
N ALA A 416 0.03 9.09 9.37
CA ALA A 416 1.27 9.49 10.03
C ALA A 416 1.07 10.70 10.95
N ALA A 417 0.30 11.69 10.50
CA ALA A 417 -0.10 12.83 11.33
C ALA A 417 -0.92 12.39 12.55
N TYR A 418 -1.89 11.50 12.35
CA TYR A 418 -2.67 10.91 13.43
C TYR A 418 -1.77 10.23 14.48
N GLN A 419 -0.85 9.36 14.05
CA GLN A 419 0.09 8.69 14.96
C GLN A 419 0.98 9.70 15.69
N ARG A 420 1.46 10.73 15.00
CA ARG A 420 2.33 11.74 15.57
C ARG A 420 1.60 12.61 16.59
N THR A 421 0.43 13.14 16.23
CA THR A 421 -0.41 13.91 17.15
C THR A 421 -0.77 13.09 18.38
N ARG A 422 -1.06 11.79 18.17
CA ARG A 422 -1.35 10.88 19.27
C ARG A 422 -0.15 10.63 20.20
N LEU A 423 1.08 10.78 19.71
CA LEU A 423 2.31 10.66 20.53
C LEU A 423 2.72 11.98 21.17
N GLU A 424 2.47 13.11 20.50
CA GLU A 424 2.95 14.44 20.91
C GLU A 424 1.90 15.27 21.67
N ALA A 425 0.61 14.92 21.57
CA ALA A 425 -0.43 15.56 22.37
C ALA A 425 -0.33 15.09 23.85
N THR A 426 0.80 15.37 24.46
CA THR A 426 1.09 15.10 25.86
C THR A 426 0.52 16.22 26.72
N GLY A 427 -0.80 16.23 26.91
CA GLY A 427 -1.38 16.97 28.04
C GLY A 427 -0.92 16.36 29.36
N SER A 428 -0.79 17.15 30.41
CA SER A 428 -0.54 16.60 31.73
C SER A 428 -1.70 15.68 32.13
N ARG A 429 -1.40 14.59 32.83
CA ARG A 429 -2.42 13.69 33.40
C ARG A 429 -3.49 14.46 34.17
N ALA A 430 -3.06 15.42 34.98
CA ALA A 430 -3.96 16.26 35.78
C ALA A 430 -4.97 17.04 34.94
N ALA A 431 -4.51 17.69 33.83
CA ALA A 431 -5.40 18.41 32.92
C ALA A 431 -6.38 17.47 32.21
N ALA A 432 -5.93 16.29 31.81
CA ALA A 432 -6.79 15.32 31.13
C ALA A 432 -7.85 14.71 32.06
N GLU A 433 -7.50 14.47 33.34
CA GLU A 433 -8.42 14.01 34.35
C GLU A 433 -9.41 15.12 34.76
N GLU A 434 -8.96 16.38 34.82
CA GLU A 434 -9.83 17.54 35.10
C GLU A 434 -10.89 17.70 34.00
N HIS A 435 -10.48 17.67 32.74
CA HIS A 435 -11.41 17.71 31.59
C HIS A 435 -12.39 16.53 31.64
N ALA A 436 -11.92 15.34 32.01
CA ALA A 436 -12.78 14.17 32.15
C ALA A 436 -13.82 14.34 33.28
N GLY A 437 -13.42 14.97 34.40
CA GLY A 437 -14.36 15.35 35.47
C GLY A 437 -15.45 16.33 34.99
N GLN A 438 -15.08 17.30 34.14
CA GLN A 438 -16.04 18.23 33.53
C GLN A 438 -17.02 17.51 32.61
N ILE A 439 -16.53 16.61 31.76
CA ILE A 439 -17.38 15.80 30.86
C ILE A 439 -18.35 14.94 31.71
N LEU A 440 -17.87 14.24 32.70
CA LEU A 440 -18.70 13.43 33.56
C LEU A 440 -19.77 14.27 34.30
N ALA A 441 -19.42 15.48 34.72
CA ALA A 441 -20.39 16.38 35.35
C ALA A 441 -21.51 16.77 34.37
N VAL A 442 -21.18 17.05 33.11
CA VAL A 442 -22.16 17.35 32.07
C VAL A 442 -23.02 16.12 31.76
N GLU A 443 -22.42 14.92 31.63
CA GLU A 443 -23.16 13.68 31.41
C GLU A 443 -24.14 13.36 32.51
N ARG A 444 -23.78 13.60 33.77
CA ARG A 444 -24.68 13.45 34.92
C ARG A 444 -25.87 14.40 34.85
N VAL A 445 -25.66 15.66 34.48
CA VAL A 445 -26.75 16.63 34.29
C VAL A 445 -27.69 16.20 33.13
N LEU A 446 -27.14 15.58 32.11
CA LEU A 446 -27.89 15.10 30.96
C LEU A 446 -28.44 13.68 31.09
N PHE A 447 -28.20 13.01 32.24
CA PHE A 447 -28.53 11.60 32.48
C PHE A 447 -27.91 10.64 31.47
N LEU A 448 -26.69 10.93 31.02
CA LEU A 448 -25.92 10.15 30.02
C LEU A 448 -24.77 9.36 30.68
N ASP A 449 -24.55 9.43 32.00
CA ASP A 449 -23.48 8.77 32.73
C ASP A 449 -23.71 7.25 32.87
N VAL A 450 -23.81 6.56 31.75
CA VAL A 450 -24.14 5.13 31.64
C VAL A 450 -22.91 4.22 31.54
N GLU A 451 -21.70 4.78 31.44
CA GLU A 451 -20.47 4.05 31.16
C GLU A 451 -20.19 2.95 32.17
N HIS A 452 -20.28 3.25 33.44
CA HIS A 452 -20.02 2.28 34.51
C HIS A 452 -21.00 1.10 34.45
N TRP A 453 -22.28 1.39 34.39
CA TRP A 453 -23.31 0.36 34.34
C TRP A 453 -23.17 -0.49 33.08
N PHE A 454 -22.97 0.13 31.93
CA PHE A 454 -22.91 -0.58 30.64
C PHE A 454 -21.62 -1.42 30.52
N ASN A 455 -20.46 -0.87 30.90
CA ASN A 455 -19.20 -1.59 30.93
C ASN A 455 -19.28 -2.86 31.81
N HIS A 456 -19.75 -2.73 33.06
CA HIS A 456 -19.89 -3.86 33.96
C HIS A 456 -20.91 -4.90 33.47
N THR A 457 -22.00 -4.47 32.85
CA THR A 457 -22.99 -5.39 32.24
C THR A 457 -22.38 -6.19 31.13
N VAL A 458 -21.64 -5.55 30.21
CA VAL A 458 -20.99 -6.21 29.09
C VAL A 458 -19.88 -7.16 29.54
N VAL A 459 -19.06 -6.75 30.50
CA VAL A 459 -17.93 -7.56 30.99
C VAL A 459 -18.40 -8.87 31.65
N ARG A 460 -19.55 -8.86 32.32
CA ARG A 460 -20.13 -10.07 32.94
C ARG A 460 -20.55 -11.12 31.89
N ILE A 461 -20.83 -10.71 30.67
CA ILE A 461 -21.31 -11.59 29.60
C ILE A 461 -20.15 -11.85 28.61
N GLY A 462 -19.43 -12.96 28.75
CA GLY A 462 -18.19 -13.22 28.03
C GLY A 462 -18.26 -13.11 26.51
N TRP A 463 -19.33 -13.62 25.88
CA TRP A 463 -19.49 -13.49 24.44
C TRP A 463 -19.76 -12.05 23.98
N LEU A 464 -20.48 -11.26 24.79
CA LEU A 464 -20.81 -9.87 24.50
C LEU A 464 -19.56 -8.98 24.61
N ARG A 465 -18.74 -9.22 25.65
CA ARG A 465 -17.41 -8.63 25.79
C ARG A 465 -16.57 -8.91 24.54
N GLY A 466 -16.44 -10.19 24.16
CA GLY A 466 -15.67 -10.59 22.97
C GLY A 466 -16.18 -9.94 21.67
N PHE A 467 -17.51 -9.78 21.54
CA PHE A 467 -18.11 -9.08 20.40
C PHE A 467 -17.72 -7.60 20.37
N PHE A 468 -17.84 -6.86 21.48
CA PHE A 468 -17.49 -5.43 21.50
C PHE A 468 -15.99 -5.19 21.40
N ASP A 469 -15.15 -6.02 21.98
CA ASP A 469 -13.69 -5.95 21.85
C ASP A 469 -13.28 -6.14 20.38
N PHE A 470 -13.86 -7.14 19.71
CA PHE A 470 -13.66 -7.38 18.27
C PHE A 470 -14.16 -6.20 17.41
N TYR A 471 -15.35 -5.71 17.70
CA TYR A 471 -15.96 -4.61 16.96
C TYR A 471 -15.10 -3.34 17.08
N TYR A 472 -14.71 -2.98 18.30
CA TYR A 472 -13.86 -1.83 18.59
C TYR A 472 -12.50 -1.91 17.87
N THR A 473 -11.83 -3.04 17.96
CA THR A 473 -10.47 -3.19 17.41
C THR A 473 -10.42 -3.30 15.88
N SER A 474 -11.50 -3.75 15.24
CA SER A 474 -11.49 -4.12 13.82
C SER A 474 -12.25 -3.14 12.91
N PHE A 475 -13.47 -2.75 13.30
CA PHE A 475 -14.39 -2.10 12.37
C PHE A 475 -14.02 -0.65 12.04
N HIS A 476 -13.36 0.05 12.95
CA HIS A 476 -13.00 1.45 12.73
C HIS A 476 -11.97 1.67 11.61
N PHE A 477 -11.22 0.64 11.19
CA PHE A 477 -10.32 0.72 10.03
C PHE A 477 -10.89 0.00 8.82
N VAL A 478 -11.44 -1.20 9.02
CA VAL A 478 -11.89 -2.05 7.92
C VAL A 478 -13.07 -1.44 7.17
N VAL A 479 -14.05 -0.90 7.88
CA VAL A 479 -15.26 -0.36 7.26
C VAL A 479 -14.97 0.91 6.44
N PRO A 480 -14.28 1.95 6.97
CA PRO A 480 -13.92 3.12 6.19
C PRO A 480 -13.07 2.81 4.94
N LEU A 481 -12.06 1.92 5.08
CA LEU A 481 -11.25 1.52 3.94
C LEU A 481 -12.07 0.76 2.89
N THR A 482 -13.00 -0.09 3.32
CA THR A 482 -13.91 -0.81 2.43
C THR A 482 -14.84 0.15 1.70
N VAL A 483 -15.45 1.11 2.41
CA VAL A 483 -16.33 2.14 1.82
C VAL A 483 -15.55 2.96 0.79
N LEU A 484 -14.36 3.45 1.16
CA LEU A 484 -13.49 4.19 0.23
C LEU A 484 -13.10 3.34 -0.99
N GLY A 485 -12.72 2.08 -0.80
CA GLY A 485 -12.35 1.17 -1.89
C GLY A 485 -13.51 0.89 -2.84
N VAL A 486 -14.70 0.59 -2.31
CA VAL A 486 -15.92 0.36 -3.11
C VAL A 486 -16.32 1.61 -3.89
N LEU A 487 -16.29 2.79 -3.26
CA LEU A 487 -16.59 4.06 -3.92
C LEU A 487 -15.57 4.36 -5.02
N TYR A 488 -14.29 4.20 -4.73
CA TYR A 488 -13.22 4.43 -5.70
C TYR A 488 -13.40 3.56 -6.95
N TRP A 489 -13.73 2.30 -6.76
CA TRP A 489 -13.88 1.34 -7.86
C TRP A 489 -15.22 1.49 -8.60
N ARG A 490 -16.35 1.58 -7.86
CA ARG A 490 -17.68 1.53 -8.45
C ARG A 490 -18.32 2.90 -8.68
N ARG A 491 -17.98 3.91 -7.85
CA ARG A 491 -18.60 5.23 -7.84
C ARG A 491 -17.57 6.36 -7.67
N PRO A 492 -16.66 6.55 -8.63
CA PRO A 492 -15.57 7.53 -8.51
C PRO A 492 -16.04 8.99 -8.35
N ALA A 493 -17.26 9.31 -8.75
CA ALA A 493 -17.86 10.63 -8.52
C ALA A 493 -18.16 10.85 -7.03
N ASP A 494 -18.78 9.86 -6.38
CA ASP A 494 -19.10 9.90 -4.95
C ASP A 494 -17.85 9.76 -4.08
N TYR A 495 -16.84 9.02 -4.57
CA TYR A 495 -15.56 8.85 -3.88
C TYR A 495 -14.90 10.18 -3.51
N ARG A 496 -14.83 11.12 -4.46
CA ARG A 496 -14.18 12.43 -4.25
C ARG A 496 -14.81 13.21 -3.10
N TRP A 497 -16.13 13.25 -3.09
CA TRP A 497 -16.89 13.90 -2.05
C TRP A 497 -16.71 13.23 -0.70
N ALA A 498 -16.90 11.91 -0.62
CA ALA A 498 -16.79 11.14 0.61
C ALA A 498 -15.37 11.20 1.20
N ARG A 499 -14.33 11.00 0.36
CA ARG A 499 -12.93 11.06 0.77
C ARG A 499 -12.53 12.42 1.31
N THR A 500 -13.01 13.52 0.70
CA THR A 500 -12.71 14.86 1.16
C THR A 500 -13.34 15.12 2.53
N ALA A 501 -14.57 14.63 2.75
CA ALA A 501 -15.27 14.75 4.02
C ALA A 501 -14.53 14.00 5.15
N ILE A 502 -14.14 12.73 4.96
CA ILE A 502 -13.39 12.01 6.00
C ILE A 502 -12.01 12.62 6.25
N GLY A 503 -11.37 13.18 5.21
CA GLY A 503 -10.11 13.89 5.35
C GLY A 503 -10.23 15.11 6.26
N PHE A 504 -11.22 15.96 6.06
CA PHE A 504 -11.48 17.10 6.95
C PHE A 504 -11.91 16.66 8.34
N THR A 505 -12.79 15.66 8.46
CA THR A 505 -13.19 15.08 9.75
C THR A 505 -11.96 14.66 10.56
N THR A 506 -11.03 13.93 9.93
CA THR A 506 -9.83 13.46 10.60
C THR A 506 -8.91 14.61 11.02
N VAL A 507 -8.68 15.60 10.14
CA VAL A 507 -7.84 16.76 10.46
C VAL A 507 -8.43 17.58 11.61
N LEU A 508 -9.74 17.83 11.59
CA LEU A 508 -10.41 18.57 12.66
C LEU A 508 -10.33 17.81 14.00
N ALA A 509 -10.47 16.49 13.98
CA ALA A 509 -10.32 15.70 15.19
C ALA A 509 -8.88 15.74 15.76
N LEU A 510 -7.85 15.75 14.89
CA LEU A 510 -6.47 15.91 15.33
C LEU A 510 -6.23 17.27 16.02
N VAL A 511 -6.86 18.31 15.51
CA VAL A 511 -6.85 19.64 16.17
C VAL A 511 -7.50 19.53 17.56
N GLY A 512 -8.66 18.85 17.68
CA GLY A 512 -9.32 18.62 18.96
C GLY A 512 -8.41 17.88 19.95
N PHE A 513 -7.77 16.80 19.56
CA PHE A 513 -6.84 16.04 20.43
C PHE A 513 -5.65 16.89 20.92
N PHE A 514 -5.19 17.82 20.12
CA PHE A 514 -4.07 18.68 20.49
C PHE A 514 -4.48 19.72 21.54
N PHE A 515 -5.65 20.33 21.38
CA PHE A 515 -6.09 21.43 22.24
C PHE A 515 -6.89 20.98 23.48
N TYR A 516 -7.49 19.80 23.44
CA TYR A 516 -8.34 19.27 24.51
C TYR A 516 -7.97 17.83 24.88
N PRO A 517 -6.86 17.64 25.62
CA PRO A 517 -6.50 16.33 26.15
C PRO A 517 -7.57 15.86 27.11
N LEU A 518 -8.13 14.66 26.91
CA LEU A 518 -9.23 14.11 27.69
C LEU A 518 -8.91 12.66 28.08
N ALA A 519 -8.93 12.37 29.37
CA ALA A 519 -8.77 11.02 29.88
C ALA A 519 -10.04 10.19 29.58
N PRO A 520 -9.91 9.00 28.97
CA PRO A 520 -11.05 8.11 28.78
C PRO A 520 -11.53 7.54 30.12
N PRO A 521 -12.79 7.05 30.22
CA PRO A 521 -13.37 6.53 31.47
C PRO A 521 -12.50 5.48 32.18
N ARG A 522 -11.84 4.58 31.44
CA ARG A 522 -10.95 3.53 31.95
C ARG A 522 -9.71 4.06 32.69
N LEU A 523 -9.32 5.30 32.46
CA LEU A 523 -8.17 5.95 33.09
C LEU A 523 -8.56 6.88 34.25
N MET A 524 -9.86 7.00 34.57
CA MET A 524 -10.33 7.83 35.68
C MET A 524 -10.26 7.07 37.01
N PRO A 525 -9.44 7.55 37.95
CA PRO A 525 -9.38 6.95 39.28
C PRO A 525 -10.75 6.96 39.97
N GLY A 526 -11.12 5.87 40.60
CA GLY A 526 -12.35 5.76 41.40
C GLY A 526 -13.65 5.47 40.62
N LEU A 527 -13.65 5.47 39.29
CA LEU A 527 -14.83 5.10 38.50
C LEU A 527 -15.03 3.59 38.35
N GLY A 528 -14.00 2.77 38.63
CA GLY A 528 -14.10 1.31 38.57
C GLY A 528 -14.37 0.72 37.15
N ILE A 529 -14.13 1.47 36.08
CA ILE A 529 -14.31 1.01 34.72
C ILE A 529 -13.27 -0.07 34.39
N ILE A 530 -13.71 -1.16 33.79
CA ILE A 530 -12.86 -2.30 33.42
C ILE A 530 -12.35 -2.11 31.99
N ASP A 531 -11.04 -1.98 31.84
CA ASP A 531 -10.40 -1.96 30.51
C ASP A 531 -10.34 -3.37 29.92
N THR A 532 -11.12 -3.62 28.88
CA THR A 532 -11.21 -4.93 28.24
C THR A 532 -10.17 -5.13 27.15
N ILE A 533 -9.50 -4.05 26.69
CA ILE A 533 -8.59 -4.05 25.53
C ILE A 533 -7.12 -4.04 25.97
N HIS A 534 -6.75 -3.21 26.96
CA HIS A 534 -5.35 -2.94 27.30
C HIS A 534 -4.92 -3.62 28.61
N GLY A 535 -5.86 -4.21 29.35
CA GLY A 535 -5.62 -4.88 30.62
C GLY A 535 -5.66 -3.96 31.83
N VAL A 536 -5.20 -4.46 32.97
CA VAL A 536 -5.26 -3.74 34.25
C VAL A 536 -4.33 -2.53 34.22
N GLN A 537 -4.88 -1.36 34.61
CA GLN A 537 -4.14 -0.10 34.70
C GLN A 537 -3.52 0.07 36.11
N ASP A 538 -2.29 0.55 36.14
CA ASP A 538 -1.59 0.88 37.37
C ASP A 538 -1.70 2.39 37.65
N PHE A 539 -2.68 2.77 38.45
CA PHE A 539 -2.94 4.18 38.80
C PHE A 539 -1.90 4.76 39.79
N SER A 540 -1.04 3.93 40.37
CA SER A 540 0.02 4.40 41.27
C SER A 540 1.19 5.05 40.50
N ARG A 541 1.31 4.78 39.21
CA ARG A 541 2.37 5.33 38.36
C ARG A 541 1.93 6.62 37.69
N PRO A 542 2.82 7.64 37.58
CA PRO A 542 2.51 8.92 36.96
C PRO A 542 2.15 8.79 35.44
N ASP A 543 2.63 7.75 34.81
CA ASP A 543 2.59 7.51 33.36
C ASP A 543 1.77 6.28 32.95
N TYR A 544 1.03 5.65 33.88
CA TYR A 544 0.29 4.39 33.67
C TYR A 544 1.15 3.23 33.11
N GLY A 545 2.50 3.32 33.20
CA GLY A 545 3.45 2.30 32.77
C GLY A 545 3.70 2.24 31.26
N ARG A 546 4.17 1.08 30.78
CA ARG A 546 4.59 0.89 29.36
C ARG A 546 3.53 1.23 28.30
N LEU A 547 2.27 1.32 28.65
CA LEU A 547 1.20 1.66 27.71
C LEU A 547 1.26 3.12 27.26
N THR A 548 1.76 4.02 28.11
CA THR A 548 1.90 5.45 27.81
C THR A 548 3.02 5.72 26.81
N GLU A 549 4.08 4.88 26.81
CA GLU A 549 5.19 4.99 25.86
C GLU A 549 4.77 4.67 24.42
N VAL A 550 3.67 3.92 24.22
CA VAL A 550 3.26 3.41 22.92
C VAL A 550 2.12 4.22 22.28
N ALA A 551 1.29 4.92 23.09
CA ALA A 551 0.15 5.68 22.55
C ALA A 551 -0.30 6.76 23.57
N ASN A 552 -0.63 7.97 23.08
CA ASN A 552 -1.31 8.97 23.88
C ASN A 552 -2.64 8.43 24.37
N GLN A 553 -2.76 8.31 25.67
CA GLN A 553 -3.94 7.78 26.36
C GLN A 553 -5.05 8.84 26.49
N TYR A 554 -4.74 10.14 26.29
CA TYR A 554 -5.63 11.28 26.52
C TYR A 554 -6.31 11.83 25.27
N ALA A 555 -6.34 11.07 24.18
CA ALA A 555 -6.98 11.45 22.93
C ALA A 555 -8.41 10.87 22.84
N ALA A 556 -9.26 11.13 23.84
CA ALA A 556 -10.62 10.60 23.86
C ALA A 556 -11.59 11.47 23.04
N MET A 557 -11.54 12.80 23.15
CA MET A 557 -12.47 13.71 22.46
C MET A 557 -11.76 14.56 21.40
N PRO A 558 -12.36 14.68 20.20
CA PRO A 558 -13.57 14.01 19.69
C PRO A 558 -13.33 12.56 19.29
N SER A 559 -14.28 11.63 19.56
CA SER A 559 -14.09 10.23 19.20
C SER A 559 -13.99 10.01 17.68
N LEU A 560 -12.79 9.63 17.20
CA LEU A 560 -12.58 9.25 15.79
C LEU A 560 -13.19 7.88 15.46
N HIS A 561 -13.30 6.97 16.42
CA HIS A 561 -14.00 5.71 16.22
C HIS A 561 -15.45 5.96 15.80
N PHE A 562 -16.14 6.79 16.56
CA PHE A 562 -17.50 7.19 16.22
C PHE A 562 -17.55 8.08 14.96
N GLY A 563 -16.67 9.07 14.83
CA GLY A 563 -16.63 9.97 13.69
C GLY A 563 -16.47 9.23 12.35
N TRP A 564 -15.55 8.29 12.27
CA TRP A 564 -15.37 7.50 11.04
C TRP A 564 -16.56 6.56 10.78
N SER A 565 -17.13 5.97 11.83
CA SER A 565 -18.32 5.12 11.67
C SER A 565 -19.55 5.92 11.24
N LEU A 566 -19.76 7.11 11.78
CA LEU A 566 -20.83 8.03 11.38
C LEU A 566 -20.65 8.49 9.93
N TRP A 567 -19.40 8.85 9.54
CA TRP A 567 -19.09 9.16 8.16
C TRP A 567 -19.41 7.98 7.22
N CYS A 568 -19.06 6.74 7.60
CA CYS A 568 -19.44 5.53 6.85
C CYS A 568 -20.96 5.40 6.72
N GLY A 569 -21.67 5.51 7.84
CA GLY A 569 -23.12 5.40 7.88
C GLY A 569 -23.82 6.40 6.98
N LEU A 570 -23.46 7.68 7.11
CA LEU A 570 -24.00 8.76 6.28
C LEU A 570 -23.64 8.59 4.80
N THR A 571 -22.39 8.23 4.51
CA THR A 571 -21.96 8.01 3.13
C THR A 571 -22.72 6.85 2.49
N ILE A 572 -22.88 5.73 3.20
CA ILE A 572 -23.66 4.58 2.71
C ILE A 572 -25.13 4.96 2.56
N ALA A 573 -25.74 5.63 3.55
CA ALA A 573 -27.13 6.05 3.49
C ALA A 573 -27.43 6.96 2.29
N ILE A 574 -26.49 7.83 1.94
CA ILE A 574 -26.63 8.76 0.81
C ILE A 574 -26.38 8.06 -0.54
N VAL A 575 -25.42 7.11 -0.60
CA VAL A 575 -24.97 6.55 -1.89
C VAL A 575 -25.64 5.21 -2.22
N ALA A 576 -26.02 4.41 -1.22
CA ALA A 576 -26.55 3.09 -1.44
C ALA A 576 -27.93 3.09 -2.12
N PRO A 577 -28.17 2.21 -3.10
CA PRO A 577 -29.43 2.16 -3.84
C PRO A 577 -30.54 1.44 -3.07
N ARG A 578 -30.20 0.54 -2.13
CA ARG A 578 -31.17 -0.32 -1.43
C ARG A 578 -31.34 0.11 0.02
N VAL A 579 -32.57 0.09 0.52
CA VAL A 579 -32.91 0.51 1.88
C VAL A 579 -32.15 -0.29 2.95
N TRP A 580 -32.07 -1.63 2.80
CA TRP A 580 -31.36 -2.47 3.78
C TRP A 580 -29.89 -2.09 3.92
N MET A 581 -29.22 -1.68 2.81
CA MET A 581 -27.82 -1.19 2.88
C MET A 581 -27.72 0.11 3.67
N LYS A 582 -28.70 1.00 3.53
CA LYS A 582 -28.76 2.26 4.29
C LYS A 582 -28.96 1.99 5.77
N VAL A 583 -29.85 1.05 6.11
CA VAL A 583 -30.09 0.62 7.48
C VAL A 583 -28.81 0.04 8.10
N LEU A 584 -28.14 -0.91 7.42
CA LEU A 584 -26.87 -1.46 7.89
C LEU A 584 -25.79 -0.39 8.04
N GLY A 585 -25.75 0.58 7.11
CA GLY A 585 -24.84 1.72 7.20
C GLY A 585 -25.08 2.55 8.46
N LEU A 586 -26.33 2.83 8.81
CA LEU A 586 -26.70 3.62 9.99
C LEU A 586 -26.61 2.82 11.30
N LEU A 587 -26.74 1.50 11.26
CA LEU A 587 -26.47 0.65 12.44
C LEU A 587 -25.00 0.65 12.82
N HIS A 588 -24.07 0.90 11.88
CA HIS A 588 -22.65 0.91 12.18
C HIS A 588 -22.26 1.99 13.22
N PRO A 589 -22.57 3.28 13.09
CA PRO A 589 -22.29 4.25 14.16
C PRO A 589 -23.02 3.93 15.46
N PHE A 590 -24.23 3.39 15.43
CA PHE A 590 -24.94 2.96 16.63
C PHE A 590 -24.16 1.89 17.41
N PHE A 591 -23.75 0.80 16.76
CA PHE A 591 -22.92 -0.23 17.42
C PHE A 591 -21.54 0.30 17.82
N THR A 592 -21.02 1.31 17.13
CA THR A 592 -19.74 1.92 17.51
C THR A 592 -19.87 2.68 18.83
N VAL A 593 -20.97 3.43 19.06
CA VAL A 593 -21.20 4.08 20.38
C VAL A 593 -21.24 3.04 21.48
N LEU A 594 -22.00 1.96 21.29
CA LEU A 594 -22.05 0.89 22.28
C LEU A 594 -20.67 0.28 22.53
N ALA A 595 -19.88 0.05 21.47
CA ALA A 595 -18.55 -0.54 21.60
C ALA A 595 -17.55 0.38 22.33
N ILE A 596 -17.53 1.68 22.06
CA ILE A 596 -16.60 2.62 22.70
C ILE A 596 -16.91 2.81 24.18
N VAL A 597 -18.19 2.76 24.55
CA VAL A 597 -18.64 2.83 25.96
C VAL A 597 -18.41 1.49 26.67
N ALA A 598 -18.79 0.37 26.05
CA ALA A 598 -18.60 -0.97 26.59
C ALA A 598 -17.14 -1.27 26.96
N THR A 599 -16.20 -0.80 26.14
CA THR A 599 -14.75 -1.01 26.34
C THR A 599 -14.09 0.03 27.25
N GLY A 600 -14.86 1.02 27.76
CA GLY A 600 -14.35 2.09 28.64
C GLY A 600 -13.37 3.05 27.95
N ASN A 601 -13.34 3.09 26.62
CA ASN A 601 -12.38 3.90 25.88
C ASN A 601 -12.85 5.33 25.57
N HIS A 602 -14.14 5.60 25.68
CA HIS A 602 -14.73 6.91 25.40
C HIS A 602 -15.94 7.18 26.30
N TRP A 603 -16.16 8.46 26.55
CA TRP A 603 -17.38 9.01 27.10
C TRP A 603 -18.50 9.02 26.05
N VAL A 604 -19.76 9.03 26.47
CA VAL A 604 -20.89 9.18 25.54
C VAL A 604 -20.79 10.52 24.78
N LEU A 605 -20.40 11.59 25.46
CA LEU A 605 -20.21 12.92 24.85
C LEU A 605 -19.06 12.99 23.84
N ASP A 606 -18.09 12.08 23.89
CA ASP A 606 -17.05 11.97 22.85
C ASP A 606 -17.66 11.68 21.48
N ALA A 607 -18.78 10.94 21.46
CA ALA A 607 -19.52 10.69 20.22
C ALA A 607 -20.18 11.97 19.68
N ALA A 608 -20.68 12.86 20.56
CA ALA A 608 -21.21 14.16 20.13
C ALA A 608 -20.09 15.02 19.50
N GLY A 609 -18.91 15.06 20.12
CA GLY A 609 -17.72 15.68 19.53
C GLY A 609 -17.36 15.07 18.18
N GLY A 610 -17.42 13.73 18.07
CA GLY A 610 -17.24 13.01 16.81
C GLY A 610 -18.26 13.40 15.74
N ALA A 611 -19.54 13.54 16.09
CA ALA A 611 -20.59 14.01 15.18
C ALA A 611 -20.34 15.45 14.70
N ALA A 612 -19.91 16.33 15.58
CA ALA A 612 -19.61 17.72 15.28
C ALA A 612 -18.48 17.84 14.23
N VAL A 613 -17.37 17.10 14.39
CA VAL A 613 -16.28 17.12 13.40
C VAL A 613 -16.67 16.47 12.08
N VAL A 614 -17.58 15.48 12.07
CA VAL A 614 -18.15 14.91 10.84
C VAL A 614 -19.01 15.95 10.11
N GLY A 615 -19.91 16.62 10.83
CA GLY A 615 -20.75 17.69 10.25
C GLY A 615 -19.90 18.82 9.67
N ALA A 616 -18.88 19.27 10.42
CA ALA A 616 -17.92 20.27 9.94
C ALA A 616 -17.13 19.76 8.72
N GLY A 617 -16.72 18.49 8.70
CA GLY A 617 -16.02 17.87 7.58
C GLY A 617 -16.86 17.85 6.30
N PHE A 618 -18.12 17.49 6.38
CA PHE A 618 -19.06 17.59 5.24
C PHE A 618 -19.33 19.05 4.83
N GLY A 619 -19.47 19.97 5.80
CA GLY A 619 -19.64 21.40 5.55
C GLY A 619 -18.46 21.99 4.80
N LEU A 620 -17.23 21.76 5.25
CA LEU A 620 -16.00 22.17 4.57
C LEU A 620 -15.88 21.55 3.17
N THR A 621 -16.27 20.30 3.03
CA THR A 621 -16.33 19.64 1.71
C THR A 621 -17.28 20.35 0.78
N TYR A 622 -18.46 20.71 1.25
CA TYR A 622 -19.45 21.46 0.47
C TYR A 622 -18.90 22.85 0.07
N LEU A 623 -18.27 23.56 0.98
CA LEU A 623 -17.64 24.87 0.69
C LEU A 623 -16.51 24.74 -0.35
N LEU A 624 -15.71 23.70 -0.28
CA LEU A 624 -14.58 23.49 -1.18
C LEU A 624 -14.99 22.98 -2.57
N THR A 625 -15.92 22.05 -2.62
CA THR A 625 -16.27 21.31 -3.87
C THR A 625 -17.64 21.64 -4.43
N GLY A 626 -18.48 22.37 -3.69
CA GLY A 626 -19.88 22.62 -4.00
C GLY A 626 -20.77 21.41 -3.70
N PRO A 627 -22.07 21.45 -4.14
CA PRO A 627 -23.01 20.39 -3.92
C PRO A 627 -22.55 19.09 -4.58
N ARG A 628 -22.98 17.95 -4.01
CA ARG A 628 -22.74 16.63 -4.59
C ARG A 628 -23.42 16.55 -5.95
N THR A 629 -22.65 16.33 -7.02
CA THR A 629 -23.19 16.13 -8.36
C THR A 629 -23.61 14.67 -8.50
N THR A 630 -24.92 14.42 -8.49
CA THR A 630 -25.48 13.12 -8.86
C THR A 630 -25.42 12.99 -10.37
N VAL A 631 -24.75 11.94 -10.87
CA VAL A 631 -24.88 11.56 -12.27
C VAL A 631 -26.27 10.95 -12.43
N SER A 632 -27.22 11.69 -13.02
CA SER A 632 -28.50 11.14 -13.42
C SER A 632 -28.23 9.94 -14.32
N ARG A 633 -28.86 8.79 -14.04
CA ARG A 633 -28.89 7.69 -15.01
C ARG A 633 -29.51 8.27 -16.31
N PRO A 634 -28.93 8.00 -17.49
CA PRO A 634 -29.62 8.28 -18.73
C PRO A 634 -30.98 7.59 -18.65
N GLN A 635 -32.06 8.31 -18.85
CA GLN A 635 -33.37 7.68 -18.99
C GLN A 635 -33.29 6.71 -20.18
N PRO A 636 -33.84 5.49 -20.07
CA PRO A 636 -33.99 4.61 -21.22
C PRO A 636 -34.88 5.29 -22.23
N GLY A 637 -34.33 5.82 -23.31
CA GLY A 637 -35.08 6.51 -24.36
C GLY A 637 -34.49 7.82 -24.86
N GLU A 638 -33.50 8.45 -24.16
CA GLU A 638 -32.78 9.55 -24.80
C GLU A 638 -31.77 8.97 -25.80
N PRO A 639 -31.90 9.29 -27.13
CA PRO A 639 -30.88 8.94 -28.12
C PRO A 639 -29.61 9.63 -27.66
N GLY A 640 -28.58 8.84 -27.32
CA GLY A 640 -27.26 9.40 -27.03
C GLY A 640 -26.85 10.27 -28.21
N GLU A 641 -26.62 11.56 -27.99
CA GLU A 641 -25.86 12.38 -28.91
C GLU A 641 -24.53 11.67 -29.13
N HIS A 642 -24.47 10.87 -30.17
CA HIS A 642 -23.18 10.48 -30.76
C HIS A 642 -22.47 11.79 -31.10
N PRO A 643 -21.25 12.01 -30.70
CA PRO A 643 -20.46 13.09 -31.27
C PRO A 643 -20.53 12.87 -32.78
N ARG A 644 -21.13 13.80 -33.50
CA ARG A 644 -21.04 13.84 -34.95
C ARG A 644 -19.55 13.76 -35.28
N VAL A 645 -19.13 12.61 -35.77
CA VAL A 645 -17.88 12.51 -36.52
C VAL A 645 -18.18 13.31 -37.77
N ASP A 646 -17.67 14.52 -37.85
CA ASP A 646 -17.61 15.28 -39.10
C ASP A 646 -16.86 14.39 -40.11
N ARG A 647 -17.64 13.64 -40.86
CA ARG A 647 -17.14 13.04 -42.13
C ARG A 647 -17.03 14.22 -43.06
N GLY A 648 -15.82 14.72 -43.24
CA GLY A 648 -15.49 15.61 -44.34
C GLY A 648 -16.04 15.02 -45.64
N PRO A 649 -16.38 15.86 -46.64
CA PRO A 649 -16.97 15.41 -47.89
C PRO A 649 -16.11 14.35 -48.54
N ALA A 650 -16.73 13.22 -48.88
CA ALA A 650 -16.09 12.16 -49.65
C ALA A 650 -15.52 12.76 -50.96
N PRO A 651 -14.30 12.37 -51.39
CA PRO A 651 -13.76 12.81 -52.68
C PRO A 651 -14.70 12.31 -53.77
N GLY A 652 -15.19 13.27 -54.60
CA GLY A 652 -16.12 13.02 -55.66
C GLY A 652 -15.60 11.98 -56.67
N LEU A 653 -16.35 10.91 -56.85
CA LEU A 653 -16.21 10.02 -57.99
C LEU A 653 -16.79 10.76 -59.21
N SER A 654 -15.92 11.16 -60.13
CA SER A 654 -16.32 11.65 -61.44
C SER A 654 -17.11 10.57 -62.20
N PRO A 655 -18.20 10.92 -62.89
CA PRO A 655 -18.95 9.97 -63.70
C PRO A 655 -18.14 9.55 -64.92
N VAL A 656 -17.86 8.27 -65.06
CA VAL A 656 -17.34 7.66 -66.29
C VAL A 656 -18.45 7.68 -67.30
N SER A 657 -18.27 8.47 -68.39
CA SER A 657 -19.11 8.49 -69.57
C SER A 657 -19.10 7.10 -70.26
N ARG A 658 -20.26 6.47 -70.31
CA ARG A 658 -20.50 5.33 -71.22
C ARG A 658 -20.43 5.84 -72.66
N GLN A 659 -19.38 5.53 -73.35
CA GLN A 659 -19.33 5.57 -74.80
C GLN A 659 -19.92 4.25 -75.34
N ASN A 660 -21.04 4.40 -76.00
CA ASN A 660 -21.66 3.37 -76.86
C ASN A 660 -20.83 3.25 -78.10
N ASP A 661 -20.24 2.12 -78.39
CA ASP A 661 -19.86 1.78 -79.74
C ASP A 661 -20.40 0.38 -80.07
N GLY A 662 -21.33 0.42 -80.96
CA GLY A 662 -21.85 -0.76 -81.60
C GLY A 662 -20.97 -1.18 -82.78
N GLY A 663 -20.94 -2.45 -83.07
CA GLY A 663 -20.58 -2.84 -84.41
C GLY A 663 -19.93 -4.24 -84.57
N ARG A 664 -20.78 -5.18 -84.89
CA ARG A 664 -20.55 -6.21 -85.97
C ARG A 664 -19.29 -7.10 -85.94
N GLY A 665 -19.57 -8.38 -85.83
CA GLY A 665 -19.27 -9.24 -87.01
C GLY A 665 -18.18 -10.29 -86.89
N GLY A 666 -18.59 -11.53 -86.94
CA GLY A 666 -18.00 -12.47 -87.87
C GLY A 666 -16.94 -13.47 -87.36
N ALA A 667 -17.39 -14.72 -87.49
CA ALA A 667 -16.70 -15.99 -87.58
C ALA A 667 -16.37 -16.68 -86.26
#